data_407c863e4dec50e5f766cdf566adb2a2
#
_entry.id   407c863e4dec50e5f766cdf566adb2a2
#
_cell.length_a   1.000
_cell.length_b   1.000
_cell.length_c   1.000
_cell.angle_alpha   90.00
_cell.angle_beta   90.00
_cell.angle_gamma   90.00
#
_symmetry.space_group_name_H-M   'P 1'
#
loop_
_entity.id
_entity.type
_entity.pdbx_description
1 polymer ?
#
loop_
_entity_poly.entity_id
_entity_poly.type
_entity_poly.pdbx_seq_one_letter_code
_entity_poly.pdbx_strand_id
1 'polypeptide(L)'
;MAFLCLTTLQAQKKLVRPHPSSTLSFVKNMGQWQEPFLYKAEVPHGAVFLEHSGITYNFISPQSASEIHTQMHSYFREAGNKEVVANLHAFKMKFKNAHETITITEEEKQDTYHNYYLGNHPSQWKSKVPLYNKLVYNNIYPKIDYEIFSAGNALKYNFIINPGANYRQISMQYEGCELLLENGKLKIKTSVNEVIEAEPYAYQLIHDRVVRVPCMFVLRGMEVHFQTADFDTSAPLIIDPVIVFATYSGSTVDNFGFTAAFDSEENLYSAGITGALGYPTTTGAFHVTFQGGSARYVFRGVDNGATGWDITISKYNPSGSSLLYATYLGGNDNEYPHSLLVDYNDNLIVMGSTFSKNFPRSITAFDTALNDGIIGNRTDIILTKFNSSGTFLASTFVGGDKFDGVSFGNGSNSSLVYNYADEFRGDLIADKDNNYYIGSITESDNFPTKNPFQSTLKGSFDGVIFKIDSNLSKMLWSSYIGGAGQDAVYSVDLNKNNIVYICGGTSSSDFPSSANAYQKNYEGAIDGYIARIDNDGNKILSSTYIGTARYDQTYFIEIDRKGNIFATGQTEGNFPVTATKYNNPLSGQFIIKLDSTLSVKEFSTVFGSDRGGANPDPNISPTAFLVDNCNLIYVCGWGSNLNIDHHGSTIGMPLVYTPFPPAYDKTDGNDFYLIVFEPNCDGVRYTSYLGGDSSLDHVDGGTSRFDKRGIIYGAVCASCGGFNDFPTQPPSVKFKNNISGECSNAAFKLDFQLHTAIIADFRASPRFACIPQTVSMNSKSKAAHYYWDFDNDGITDDTTQNPQYTYTKAGPYTIRLVCVDTNTCNRFDTVYDEVTMLDNSTADFTYEMSYCDNTITIKNKSKNQITFLWDFGDGILDSTTENPTHIYTATGKYNLKLLVNRKYTCSDSMTKLIDFDQFKPTPILIPNVFTPNGDGHNDLFEIGGVNPKCDSMEMEIYTRWGQLVFESKVIGNWWGGKDKTTLLPEGVYYYKIKVTDFKGTVTKSKGDVTIIRK
;
A
#
# COMPACT_ATOMS: atom_id res chain seq x y z
N MET A 1 24.34 -61.73 6.20
CA MET A 1 22.95 -61.51 5.70
C MET A 1 22.61 -60.03 5.87
N ALA A 2 22.65 -59.34 4.76
CA ALA A 2 22.39 -57.89 4.73
C ALA A 2 20.92 -57.66 4.34
N PHE A 3 20.20 -56.88 5.15
CA PHE A 3 18.87 -56.39 4.73
C PHE A 3 19.04 -54.99 4.14
N LEU A 4 18.82 -54.87 2.86
CA LEU A 4 18.62 -53.60 2.16
C LEU A 4 17.20 -53.11 2.49
N CYS A 5 17.10 -51.92 3.06
CA CYS A 5 15.86 -51.18 3.15
C CYS A 5 15.86 -50.14 2.04
N LEU A 6 15.10 -50.37 0.96
CA LEU A 6 14.80 -49.37 -0.07
C LEU A 6 13.74 -48.41 0.48
N THR A 7 14.12 -47.17 0.75
CA THR A 7 13.17 -46.07 0.92
C THR A 7 13.05 -45.32 -0.42
N THR A 8 11.89 -45.46 -1.03
CA THR A 8 11.49 -44.68 -2.22
C THR A 8 11.27 -43.24 -1.80
N LEU A 9 12.20 -42.35 -2.20
CA LEU A 9 11.97 -40.90 -2.20
C LEU A 9 11.00 -40.58 -3.35
N GLN A 10 9.77 -40.23 -3.02
CA GLN A 10 8.89 -39.53 -3.94
C GLN A 10 9.36 -38.07 -4.00
N ALA A 11 9.91 -37.68 -5.14
CA ALA A 11 10.19 -36.29 -5.46
C ALA A 11 8.87 -35.55 -5.64
N GLN A 12 8.49 -34.73 -4.65
CA GLN A 12 7.46 -33.72 -4.85
C GLN A 12 7.95 -32.70 -5.88
N LYS A 13 7.24 -32.60 -7.00
CA LYS A 13 7.40 -31.53 -7.97
C LYS A 13 7.04 -30.20 -7.29
N LYS A 14 8.05 -29.46 -6.83
CA LYS A 14 7.92 -28.09 -6.43
C LYS A 14 7.59 -27.28 -7.71
N LEU A 15 6.38 -26.76 -7.81
CA LEU A 15 6.02 -25.79 -8.84
C LEU A 15 6.87 -24.54 -8.60
N VAL A 16 7.96 -24.42 -9.31
CA VAL A 16 8.75 -23.19 -9.39
C VAL A 16 7.91 -22.21 -10.19
N ARG A 17 7.33 -21.23 -9.53
CA ARG A 17 6.83 -20.04 -10.21
C ARG A 17 8.03 -19.36 -10.85
N PRO A 18 7.98 -18.93 -12.12
CA PRO A 18 9.04 -18.15 -12.68
C PRO A 18 9.07 -16.80 -11.97
N HIS A 19 10.11 -16.55 -11.17
CA HIS A 19 10.45 -15.19 -10.76
C HIS A 19 10.82 -14.41 -12.03
N PRO A 20 10.32 -13.21 -12.25
CA PRO A 20 10.88 -12.31 -13.24
C PRO A 20 12.21 -11.80 -12.66
N SER A 21 13.27 -12.57 -12.79
CA SER A 21 14.62 -12.15 -12.44
C SER A 21 15.18 -11.35 -13.59
N SER A 22 15.04 -10.06 -13.58
CA SER A 22 15.89 -9.14 -14.32
C SER A 22 17.04 -8.65 -13.42
N THR A 23 17.65 -9.50 -12.65
CA THR A 23 18.95 -9.24 -12.03
C THR A 23 20.01 -9.63 -13.03
N LEU A 24 20.93 -8.73 -13.29
CA LEU A 24 22.11 -8.95 -14.10
C LEU A 24 22.91 -10.11 -13.46
N SER A 25 23.28 -11.10 -14.25
CA SER A 25 23.99 -12.29 -13.74
C SER A 25 25.28 -12.51 -14.50
N PHE A 26 26.33 -12.91 -13.79
CA PHE A 26 27.59 -13.35 -14.40
C PHE A 26 27.48 -14.83 -14.79
N VAL A 27 27.46 -15.09 -16.08
CA VAL A 27 27.41 -16.42 -16.64
C VAL A 27 28.85 -16.92 -16.85
N LYS A 28 29.19 -18.01 -16.18
CA LYS A 28 30.54 -18.60 -16.32
C LYS A 28 30.76 -19.16 -17.73
N ASN A 29 31.91 -18.87 -18.35
CA ASN A 29 32.32 -19.52 -19.56
C ASN A 29 32.92 -20.92 -19.25
N MET A 30 32.17 -21.97 -19.54
CA MET A 30 32.55 -23.36 -19.35
C MET A 30 32.96 -24.00 -20.70
N GLY A 31 33.25 -23.18 -21.72
CA GLY A 31 33.56 -23.60 -23.10
C GLY A 31 32.34 -23.60 -24.02
N GLN A 32 31.25 -22.97 -23.67
CA GLN A 32 30.13 -22.68 -24.55
C GLN A 32 30.45 -21.55 -25.54
N TRP A 33 31.41 -20.71 -25.22
CA TRP A 33 32.00 -19.67 -26.07
C TRP A 33 33.48 -19.92 -26.23
N GLN A 34 33.99 -19.69 -27.44
CA GLN A 34 35.42 -19.93 -27.78
C GLN A 34 36.33 -18.77 -27.40
N GLU A 35 35.75 -17.60 -27.17
CA GLU A 35 36.46 -16.38 -26.76
C GLU A 35 37.08 -16.52 -25.37
N PRO A 36 38.21 -15.90 -25.09
CA PRO A 36 39.01 -16.15 -23.89
C PRO A 36 38.52 -15.40 -22.62
N PHE A 37 37.27 -14.95 -22.57
CA PHE A 37 36.70 -14.36 -21.34
C PHE A 37 36.24 -15.47 -20.37
N LEU A 38 36.18 -15.08 -19.08
CA LEU A 38 35.82 -16.00 -18.00
C LEU A 38 34.33 -15.96 -17.66
N TYR A 39 33.73 -14.77 -17.68
CA TYR A 39 32.33 -14.55 -17.40
C TYR A 39 31.74 -13.54 -18.37
N LYS A 40 30.44 -13.72 -18.68
CA LYS A 40 29.64 -12.78 -19.45
C LYS A 40 28.49 -12.28 -18.61
N ALA A 41 28.19 -11.00 -18.70
CA ALA A 41 26.97 -10.41 -18.16
C ALA A 41 26.24 -9.62 -19.24
N GLU A 42 24.92 -9.79 -19.34
CA GLU A 42 24.07 -8.97 -20.20
C GLU A 42 23.75 -7.66 -19.48
N VAL A 43 24.02 -6.55 -20.12
CA VAL A 43 23.70 -5.21 -19.62
C VAL A 43 22.73 -4.50 -20.57
N PRO A 44 22.03 -3.44 -20.15
CA PRO A 44 21.16 -2.70 -21.05
C PRO A 44 21.87 -2.30 -22.33
N HIS A 45 21.31 -2.68 -23.47
CA HIS A 45 21.86 -2.45 -24.82
C HIS A 45 23.28 -2.98 -25.03
N GLY A 46 23.65 -4.10 -24.38
CA GLY A 46 24.99 -4.65 -24.60
C GLY A 46 25.33 -5.86 -23.74
N ALA A 47 26.61 -6.15 -23.68
CA ALA A 47 27.18 -7.20 -22.84
C ALA A 47 28.55 -6.78 -22.31
N VAL A 48 28.90 -7.34 -21.16
CA VAL A 48 30.19 -7.15 -20.51
C VAL A 48 30.87 -8.51 -20.41
N PHE A 49 32.13 -8.55 -20.78
CA PHE A 49 32.98 -9.76 -20.78
C PHE A 49 34.13 -9.55 -19.79
N LEU A 50 34.18 -10.38 -18.78
CA LEU A 50 35.20 -10.35 -17.74
C LEU A 50 36.37 -11.26 -18.09
N GLU A 51 37.55 -10.72 -18.06
CA GLU A 51 38.80 -11.38 -18.33
C GLU A 51 39.68 -11.45 -17.07
N HIS A 52 40.83 -12.09 -17.10
CA HIS A 52 41.78 -12.15 -15.99
C HIS A 52 42.29 -10.77 -15.57
N SER A 53 42.57 -9.87 -16.52
CA SER A 53 43.23 -8.59 -16.28
C SER A 53 42.44 -7.40 -16.79
N GLY A 54 41.17 -7.55 -17.09
CA GLY A 54 40.36 -6.44 -17.61
C GLY A 54 38.92 -6.85 -17.91
N ILE A 55 38.19 -5.89 -18.44
CA ILE A 55 36.76 -5.98 -18.75
C ILE A 55 36.54 -5.40 -20.14
N THR A 56 35.88 -6.17 -21.01
CA THR A 56 35.47 -5.69 -22.33
C THR A 56 33.99 -5.38 -22.30
N TYR A 57 33.64 -4.18 -22.71
CA TYR A 57 32.27 -3.70 -22.85
C TYR A 57 31.89 -3.67 -24.32
N ASN A 58 30.72 -4.17 -24.68
CA ASN A 58 30.19 -4.14 -26.03
C ASN A 58 28.75 -3.61 -26.01
N PHE A 59 28.51 -2.51 -26.66
CA PHE A 59 27.22 -1.84 -26.74
C PHE A 59 26.70 -1.79 -28.17
N ILE A 60 25.37 -1.86 -28.31
CA ILE A 60 24.61 -1.60 -29.53
C ILE A 60 23.89 -0.27 -29.39
N SER A 61 23.79 0.51 -30.49
CA SER A 61 23.03 1.75 -30.43
C SER A 61 21.57 1.48 -30.08
N PRO A 62 20.92 2.32 -29.24
CA PRO A 62 19.52 2.15 -28.86
C PRO A 62 18.58 2.10 -30.07
N GLN A 63 18.90 2.86 -31.12
CA GLN A 63 18.15 2.84 -32.37
C GLN A 63 18.25 1.48 -33.08
N SER A 64 19.47 0.94 -33.24
CA SER A 64 19.66 -0.36 -33.85
C SER A 64 19.01 -1.49 -33.04
N ALA A 65 19.07 -1.42 -31.70
CA ALA A 65 18.39 -2.37 -30.83
C ALA A 65 16.87 -2.35 -31.02
N SER A 66 16.28 -1.16 -31.14
CA SER A 66 14.84 -0.97 -31.39
C SER A 66 14.43 -1.49 -32.78
N GLU A 67 15.25 -1.23 -33.81
CA GLU A 67 15.00 -1.70 -35.19
C GLU A 67 15.05 -3.24 -35.28
N ILE A 68 16.05 -3.88 -34.64
CA ILE A 68 16.17 -5.33 -34.54
C ILE A 68 14.95 -5.91 -33.81
N HIS A 69 14.56 -5.32 -32.68
CA HIS A 69 13.40 -5.76 -31.94
C HIS A 69 12.11 -5.67 -32.76
N THR A 70 11.90 -4.56 -33.44
CA THR A 70 10.75 -4.35 -34.33
C THR A 70 10.71 -5.35 -35.46
N GLN A 71 11.85 -5.65 -36.05
CA GLN A 71 11.95 -6.62 -37.14
C GLN A 71 11.71 -8.06 -36.66
N MET A 72 12.21 -8.45 -35.48
CA MET A 72 11.92 -9.74 -34.88
C MET A 72 10.41 -9.96 -34.65
N HIS A 73 9.67 -8.92 -34.30
CA HIS A 73 8.21 -8.99 -34.12
C HIS A 73 7.41 -8.88 -35.42
N SER A 74 7.98 -8.29 -36.49
CA SER A 74 7.32 -8.17 -37.80
C SER A 74 7.44 -9.43 -38.65
N TYR A 75 8.35 -10.34 -38.32
CA TYR A 75 8.58 -11.60 -39.06
C TYR A 75 7.35 -12.53 -39.16
N PHE A 76 6.32 -12.26 -38.35
CA PHE A 76 5.05 -12.98 -38.42
C PHE A 76 3.97 -12.29 -39.29
N ARG A 77 4.25 -11.16 -39.95
CA ARG A 77 3.23 -10.42 -40.71
C ARG A 77 3.49 -10.15 -42.18
N GLU A 78 4.73 -9.98 -42.65
CA GLU A 78 5.01 -9.88 -44.11
C GLU A 78 6.50 -10.07 -44.41
N ALA A 79 6.80 -10.89 -45.42
CA ALA A 79 8.15 -11.15 -45.88
C ALA A 79 8.69 -9.98 -46.73
N GLY A 80 9.44 -9.09 -46.12
CA GLY A 80 10.27 -8.10 -46.79
C GLY A 80 11.63 -8.09 -46.14
N ASN A 81 12.65 -8.71 -46.75
CA ASN A 81 14.04 -8.67 -46.29
C ASN A 81 14.55 -7.22 -46.33
N LYS A 82 14.38 -6.51 -45.24
CA LYS A 82 15.11 -5.24 -45.00
C LYS A 82 16.34 -5.58 -44.18
N GLU A 83 17.52 -5.39 -44.75
CA GLU A 83 18.79 -5.60 -44.06
C GLU A 83 18.91 -4.56 -42.94
N VAL A 84 19.01 -5.01 -41.68
CA VAL A 84 19.21 -4.11 -40.53
C VAL A 84 20.69 -4.07 -40.24
N VAL A 85 21.26 -2.89 -40.36
CA VAL A 85 22.67 -2.65 -40.00
C VAL A 85 22.75 -2.29 -38.52
N ALA A 86 23.33 -3.17 -37.71
CA ALA A 86 23.56 -2.91 -36.29
C ALA A 86 24.82 -2.08 -36.08
N ASN A 87 24.66 -0.90 -35.45
CA ASN A 87 25.82 -0.10 -35.02
C ASN A 87 26.27 -0.56 -33.64
N LEU A 88 27.48 -1.10 -33.56
CA LEU A 88 28.10 -1.67 -32.35
C LEU A 88 29.37 -0.87 -32.03
N HIS A 89 29.66 -0.80 -30.73
CA HIS A 89 30.93 -0.23 -30.23
C HIS A 89 31.44 -1.06 -29.06
N ALA A 90 32.71 -1.51 -29.14
CA ALA A 90 33.37 -2.18 -28.05
C ALA A 90 34.52 -1.35 -27.51
N PHE A 91 34.64 -1.26 -26.19
CA PHE A 91 35.83 -0.71 -25.55
C PHE A 91 36.33 -1.63 -24.43
N LYS A 92 37.59 -1.48 -24.04
CA LYS A 92 38.20 -2.32 -23.02
C LYS A 92 38.78 -1.48 -21.89
N MET A 93 38.55 -1.91 -20.65
CA MET A 93 39.22 -1.44 -19.45
C MET A 93 40.18 -2.53 -18.97
N LYS A 94 41.47 -2.17 -18.77
CA LYS A 94 42.51 -3.07 -18.27
C LYS A 94 43.06 -2.60 -16.95
N PHE A 95 43.26 -3.52 -16.03
CA PHE A 95 43.96 -3.26 -14.77
C PHE A 95 45.49 -3.26 -15.06
N LYS A 96 46.06 -2.05 -15.19
CA LYS A 96 47.49 -1.89 -15.52
C LYS A 96 48.36 -2.31 -14.35
N ASN A 97 49.41 -3.10 -14.64
CA ASN A 97 50.32 -3.64 -13.63
C ASN A 97 49.63 -4.53 -12.55
N ALA A 98 48.46 -5.10 -12.84
CA ALA A 98 47.86 -6.10 -11.99
C ALA A 98 48.68 -7.39 -11.92
N HIS A 99 48.45 -8.24 -10.94
CA HIS A 99 49.10 -9.54 -10.83
C HIS A 99 48.80 -10.39 -12.09
N GLU A 100 49.78 -11.17 -12.56
CA GLU A 100 49.63 -12.02 -13.73
C GLU A 100 48.70 -13.22 -13.48
N THR A 101 48.65 -13.71 -12.24
CA THR A 101 47.76 -14.79 -11.80
C THR A 101 46.75 -14.30 -10.75
N ILE A 102 45.51 -14.02 -11.17
CA ILE A 102 44.45 -13.55 -10.31
C ILE A 102 43.48 -14.72 -10.03
N THR A 103 43.17 -14.96 -8.78
CA THR A 103 42.14 -15.90 -8.36
C THR A 103 40.82 -15.17 -8.25
N ILE A 104 39.78 -15.66 -8.93
CA ILE A 104 38.43 -15.12 -8.83
C ILE A 104 37.61 -16.03 -7.93
N THR A 105 37.08 -15.45 -6.85
CA THR A 105 36.10 -16.10 -5.98
C THR A 105 34.70 -15.79 -6.49
N GLU A 106 33.90 -16.83 -6.63
CA GLU A 106 32.52 -16.77 -7.07
C GLU A 106 31.61 -16.69 -5.86
N GLU A 107 30.86 -15.62 -5.71
CA GLU A 107 29.94 -15.39 -4.60
C GLU A 107 28.50 -15.23 -5.08
N GLU A 108 27.55 -15.36 -4.19
CA GLU A 108 26.11 -15.21 -4.46
C GLU A 108 25.63 -16.02 -5.65
N LYS A 109 25.94 -17.32 -5.64
CA LYS A 109 25.52 -18.26 -6.68
C LYS A 109 23.99 -18.37 -6.70
N GLN A 110 23.41 -18.24 -7.89
CA GLN A 110 21.97 -18.41 -8.07
C GLN A 110 21.54 -19.88 -8.05
N ASP A 111 20.30 -20.14 -7.62
CA ASP A 111 19.68 -21.47 -7.70
C ASP A 111 19.36 -21.88 -9.15
N THR A 112 19.25 -20.91 -10.05
CA THR A 112 19.01 -21.12 -11.49
C THR A 112 20.29 -21.35 -12.24
N TYR A 113 20.18 -21.94 -13.44
CA TYR A 113 21.31 -22.17 -14.33
C TYR A 113 20.86 -22.03 -15.80
N HIS A 114 21.79 -21.74 -16.69
CA HIS A 114 21.54 -21.73 -18.13
C HIS A 114 21.98 -23.02 -18.81
N ASN A 115 21.33 -23.35 -19.93
CA ASN A 115 21.75 -24.42 -20.86
C ASN A 115 22.02 -23.80 -22.22
N TYR A 116 23.20 -24.07 -22.76
CA TYR A 116 23.66 -23.56 -24.04
C TYR A 116 23.81 -24.70 -25.02
N TYR A 117 22.95 -24.77 -26.03
CA TYR A 117 22.98 -25.74 -27.14
C TYR A 117 23.25 -24.98 -28.42
N LEU A 118 24.47 -24.39 -28.53
CA LEU A 118 24.87 -23.52 -29.63
C LEU A 118 25.47 -24.33 -30.78
N GLY A 119 25.01 -24.05 -32.02
CA GLY A 119 25.51 -24.67 -33.21
C GLY A 119 25.20 -26.18 -33.32
N ASN A 120 25.78 -26.84 -34.30
CA ASN A 120 25.52 -28.23 -34.66
C ASN A 120 26.52 -29.24 -34.05
N HIS A 121 27.45 -28.76 -33.19
CA HIS A 121 28.47 -29.62 -32.57
C HIS A 121 28.14 -29.88 -31.11
N PRO A 122 27.72 -31.10 -30.73
CA PRO A 122 27.35 -31.41 -29.32
C PRO A 122 28.48 -31.21 -28.31
N SER A 123 29.76 -31.22 -28.74
CA SER A 123 30.92 -30.94 -27.89
C SER A 123 30.95 -29.51 -27.31
N GLN A 124 30.28 -28.57 -27.98
CA GLN A 124 30.14 -27.17 -27.55
C GLN A 124 28.89 -26.94 -26.65
N TRP A 125 28.02 -27.93 -26.53
CA TRP A 125 26.82 -27.84 -25.68
C TRP A 125 27.21 -27.93 -24.23
N LYS A 126 26.74 -26.99 -23.45
CA LYS A 126 26.94 -26.91 -22.00
C LYS A 126 25.60 -26.81 -21.27
N SER A 127 25.39 -27.71 -20.33
CA SER A 127 24.21 -27.70 -19.47
C SER A 127 24.60 -27.36 -18.03
N LYS A 128 23.65 -26.81 -17.26
CA LYS A 128 23.84 -26.43 -15.88
C LYS A 128 24.98 -25.42 -15.67
N VAL A 129 25.10 -24.47 -16.61
CA VAL A 129 26.07 -23.37 -16.51
C VAL A 129 25.64 -22.47 -15.36
N PRO A 130 26.46 -22.32 -14.31
CA PRO A 130 26.08 -21.55 -13.11
C PRO A 130 26.05 -20.04 -13.38
N LEU A 131 25.22 -19.36 -12.58
CA LEU A 131 25.05 -17.92 -12.56
C LEU A 131 25.47 -17.38 -11.18
N TYR A 132 26.11 -16.23 -11.18
CA TYR A 132 26.58 -15.56 -9.96
C TYR A 132 26.15 -14.10 -9.97
N ASN A 133 25.86 -13.51 -8.78
CA ASN A 133 25.58 -12.09 -8.67
C ASN A 133 26.80 -11.27 -8.27
N LYS A 134 27.84 -11.93 -7.77
CA LYS A 134 29.09 -11.27 -7.33
C LYS A 134 30.31 -12.11 -7.66
N LEU A 135 31.37 -11.44 -8.09
CA LEU A 135 32.70 -12.00 -8.33
C LEU A 135 33.75 -11.15 -7.64
N VAL A 136 34.75 -11.80 -7.01
CA VAL A 136 35.84 -11.11 -6.31
C VAL A 136 37.15 -11.51 -6.92
N TYR A 137 37.88 -10.55 -7.50
CA TYR A 137 39.25 -10.68 -7.97
C TYR A 137 40.18 -10.48 -6.79
N ASN A 138 40.69 -11.56 -6.21
CA ASN A 138 41.48 -11.52 -5.02
C ASN A 138 42.92 -11.05 -5.33
N ASN A 139 43.39 -10.08 -4.54
CA ASN A 139 44.69 -9.49 -4.69
C ASN A 139 45.02 -9.03 -6.13
N ILE A 140 44.10 -8.33 -6.76
CA ILE A 140 44.31 -7.79 -8.12
C ILE A 140 45.55 -6.89 -8.19
N TYR A 141 45.79 -6.15 -7.08
CA TYR A 141 47.06 -5.54 -6.72
C TYR A 141 47.49 -6.03 -5.33
N PRO A 142 48.74 -5.91 -4.91
CA PRO A 142 49.17 -6.37 -3.60
C PRO A 142 48.28 -5.84 -2.47
N LYS A 143 47.55 -6.75 -1.80
CA LYS A 143 46.56 -6.49 -0.74
C LYS A 143 45.39 -5.61 -1.17
N ILE A 144 45.05 -5.61 -2.47
CA ILE A 144 43.86 -4.93 -2.97
C ILE A 144 43.01 -5.95 -3.71
N ASP A 145 41.73 -6.08 -3.32
CA ASP A 145 40.76 -6.90 -3.97
C ASP A 145 39.85 -6.01 -4.84
N TYR A 146 39.33 -6.58 -5.94
CA TYR A 146 38.34 -5.90 -6.77
C TYR A 146 37.08 -6.75 -6.79
N GLU A 147 36.00 -6.22 -6.27
CA GLU A 147 34.69 -6.83 -6.34
C GLU A 147 33.90 -6.26 -7.51
N ILE A 148 33.21 -7.11 -8.24
CA ILE A 148 32.24 -6.70 -9.25
C ILE A 148 30.94 -7.47 -9.03
N PHE A 149 29.84 -6.74 -8.94
CA PHE A 149 28.57 -7.32 -8.57
C PHE A 149 27.38 -6.67 -9.28
N SER A 150 26.27 -7.39 -9.26
CA SER A 150 25.01 -6.95 -9.80
C SER A 150 24.23 -6.16 -8.75
N ALA A 151 23.81 -4.95 -9.09
CA ALA A 151 22.88 -4.16 -8.31
C ALA A 151 21.65 -3.87 -9.19
N GLY A 152 20.69 -4.80 -9.18
CA GLY A 152 19.60 -4.81 -10.16
C GLY A 152 20.12 -5.03 -11.58
N ASN A 153 19.82 -4.12 -12.51
CA ASN A 153 20.33 -4.17 -13.89
C ASN A 153 21.61 -3.32 -14.07
N ALA A 154 22.20 -2.84 -12.99
CA ALA A 154 23.47 -2.12 -13.04
C ALA A 154 24.62 -3.01 -12.62
N LEU A 155 25.77 -2.76 -13.23
CA LEU A 155 27.04 -3.34 -12.86
C LEU A 155 27.74 -2.36 -11.94
N LYS A 156 28.12 -2.82 -10.74
CA LYS A 156 28.90 -2.05 -9.76
C LYS A 156 30.20 -2.74 -9.44
N TYR A 157 31.16 -1.97 -8.93
CA TYR A 157 32.42 -2.51 -8.48
C TYR A 157 32.95 -1.76 -7.26
N ASN A 158 33.77 -2.45 -6.45
CA ASN A 158 34.50 -1.90 -5.32
C ASN A 158 35.97 -2.25 -5.42
N PHE A 159 36.84 -1.35 -5.01
CA PHE A 159 38.20 -1.68 -4.62
C PHE A 159 38.30 -1.76 -3.09
N ILE A 160 38.71 -2.91 -2.58
CA ILE A 160 38.93 -3.13 -1.13
C ILE A 160 40.44 -3.04 -0.89
N ILE A 161 40.89 -1.95 -0.32
CA ILE A 161 42.25 -1.67 0.00
C ILE A 161 42.52 -2.14 1.44
N ASN A 162 43.12 -3.33 1.57
CA ASN A 162 43.39 -3.94 2.88
C ASN A 162 44.54 -3.22 3.63
N PRO A 163 44.63 -3.34 4.97
CA PRO A 163 45.66 -2.68 5.77
C PRO A 163 47.08 -2.85 5.24
N GLY A 164 47.77 -1.73 5.06
CA GLY A 164 49.12 -1.66 4.54
C GLY A 164 49.22 -1.82 3.00
N ALA A 165 48.10 -1.77 2.27
CA ALA A 165 48.14 -1.68 0.81
C ALA A 165 48.37 -0.24 0.34
N ASN A 166 48.94 -0.10 -0.85
CA ASN A 166 49.10 1.19 -1.51
C ASN A 166 48.04 1.38 -2.60
N TYR A 167 46.97 2.12 -2.32
CA TYR A 167 45.89 2.38 -3.26
C TYR A 167 46.33 3.07 -4.56
N ARG A 168 47.47 3.80 -4.55
CA ARG A 168 48.00 4.48 -5.74
C ARG A 168 48.44 3.53 -6.84
N GLN A 169 48.50 2.22 -6.57
CA GLN A 169 48.73 1.17 -7.58
C GLN A 169 47.52 0.96 -8.51
N ILE A 170 46.35 1.33 -8.04
CA ILE A 170 45.15 1.18 -8.85
C ILE A 170 45.26 2.05 -10.10
N SER A 171 45.27 1.41 -11.25
CA SER A 171 45.33 2.07 -12.56
C SER A 171 44.44 1.31 -13.55
N MET A 172 43.39 1.94 -14.01
CA MET A 172 42.46 1.43 -15.01
C MET A 172 42.76 2.09 -16.36
N GLN A 173 43.26 1.33 -17.31
CA GLN A 173 43.57 1.82 -18.65
C GLN A 173 42.42 1.50 -19.60
N TYR A 174 41.88 2.50 -20.27
CA TYR A 174 40.81 2.36 -21.25
C TYR A 174 41.35 2.39 -22.68
N GLU A 175 40.79 1.55 -23.56
CA GLU A 175 41.12 1.46 -24.96
C GLU A 175 39.84 1.41 -25.81
N GLY A 176 39.78 2.14 -26.90
CA GLY A 176 38.65 2.13 -27.82
C GLY A 176 37.50 3.08 -27.44
N CYS A 177 37.72 4.05 -26.58
CA CYS A 177 36.72 5.06 -26.21
C CYS A 177 37.41 6.42 -26.00
N GLU A 178 36.64 7.45 -25.74
CA GLU A 178 37.08 8.77 -25.28
C GLU A 178 36.76 8.93 -23.79
N LEU A 179 37.70 9.44 -22.99
CA LEU A 179 37.48 9.71 -21.56
C LEU A 179 37.44 11.20 -21.30
N LEU A 180 36.46 11.63 -20.53
CA LEU A 180 36.34 13.00 -20.03
C LEU A 180 36.08 12.96 -18.52
N LEU A 181 36.67 13.88 -17.80
CA LEU A 181 36.38 14.10 -16.38
C LEU A 181 35.66 15.44 -16.24
N GLU A 182 34.37 15.40 -15.93
CA GLU A 182 33.52 16.57 -15.80
C GLU A 182 32.75 16.53 -14.47
N ASN A 183 32.85 17.58 -13.67
CA ASN A 183 32.17 17.69 -12.37
C ASN A 183 32.38 16.48 -11.46
N GLY A 184 33.63 15.95 -11.38
CA GLY A 184 33.96 14.78 -10.57
C GLY A 184 33.52 13.42 -11.18
N LYS A 185 32.75 13.40 -12.25
CA LYS A 185 32.24 12.19 -12.93
C LYS A 185 33.13 11.81 -14.09
N LEU A 186 33.38 10.50 -14.26
CA LEU A 186 34.09 9.96 -15.40
C LEU A 186 33.08 9.62 -16.50
N LYS A 187 33.20 10.30 -17.64
CA LYS A 187 32.41 10.03 -18.85
C LYS A 187 33.22 9.23 -19.86
N ILE A 188 32.67 8.12 -20.28
CA ILE A 188 33.24 7.19 -21.26
C ILE A 188 32.38 7.29 -22.50
N LYS A 189 32.88 8.03 -23.52
CA LYS A 189 32.14 8.22 -24.76
C LYS A 189 32.50 7.15 -25.79
N THR A 190 31.47 6.57 -26.36
CA THR A 190 31.57 5.61 -27.47
C THR A 190 30.91 6.20 -28.74
N SER A 191 30.97 5.49 -29.86
CA SER A 191 30.27 5.92 -31.09
C SER A 191 28.75 5.67 -31.03
N VAL A 192 28.26 4.94 -30.02
CA VAL A 192 26.86 4.51 -29.94
C VAL A 192 26.15 4.96 -28.67
N ASN A 193 26.87 5.26 -27.59
CA ASN A 193 26.35 5.72 -26.31
C ASN A 193 27.41 6.44 -25.46
N GLU A 194 27.01 6.92 -24.31
CA GLU A 194 27.89 7.44 -23.27
C GLU A 194 27.64 6.64 -21.97
N VAL A 195 28.72 6.19 -21.33
CA VAL A 195 28.67 5.57 -19.99
C VAL A 195 29.21 6.57 -18.99
N ILE A 196 28.49 6.79 -17.88
CA ILE A 196 28.88 7.75 -16.85
C ILE A 196 29.14 6.98 -15.58
N GLU A 197 30.36 7.11 -15.02
CA GLU A 197 30.66 6.67 -13.66
C GLU A 197 30.59 7.90 -12.74
N ALA A 198 29.79 7.76 -11.67
CA ALA A 198 29.65 8.81 -10.66
C ALA A 198 30.96 9.10 -9.91
N GLU A 199 31.05 10.22 -9.21
CA GLU A 199 32.17 10.52 -8.32
C GLU A 199 32.39 9.37 -7.32
N PRO A 200 33.66 8.90 -7.15
CA PRO A 200 33.92 7.73 -6.30
C PRO A 200 33.72 8.05 -4.83
N TYR A 201 32.96 7.20 -4.15
CA TYR A 201 32.75 7.24 -2.72
C TYR A 201 33.76 6.32 -2.02
N ALA A 202 34.57 6.83 -1.11
CA ALA A 202 35.48 6.00 -0.33
C ALA A 202 35.19 6.10 1.16
N TYR A 203 35.27 4.96 1.86
CA TYR A 203 34.99 4.89 3.29
C TYR A 203 35.80 3.80 4.00
N GLN A 204 35.92 3.94 5.31
CA GLN A 204 36.48 2.95 6.19
C GLN A 204 35.47 2.57 7.28
N LEU A 205 35.56 1.33 7.77
CA LEU A 205 34.86 0.88 8.97
C LEU A 205 35.87 0.95 10.15
N ILE A 206 35.74 1.98 10.99
CA ILE A 206 36.59 2.18 12.16
C ILE A 206 35.70 2.09 13.41
N HIS A 207 35.98 1.08 14.26
CA HIS A 207 35.15 0.80 15.44
C HIS A 207 33.66 0.75 15.09
N ASP A 208 33.36 0.03 14.00
CA ASP A 208 32.02 -0.16 13.44
C ASP A 208 31.27 1.13 13.00
N ARG A 209 32.04 2.21 12.81
CA ARG A 209 31.55 3.46 12.23
C ARG A 209 32.08 3.62 10.81
N VAL A 210 31.20 3.96 9.90
CA VAL A 210 31.57 4.37 8.54
C VAL A 210 32.28 5.74 8.63
N VAL A 211 33.55 5.78 8.27
CA VAL A 211 34.33 7.02 8.15
C VAL A 211 34.58 7.27 6.67
N ARG A 212 33.94 8.25 6.10
CA ARG A 212 34.15 8.64 4.69
C ARG A 212 35.57 9.18 4.53
N VAL A 213 36.19 8.80 3.42
CA VAL A 213 37.47 9.33 2.97
C VAL A 213 37.21 10.07 1.66
N PRO A 214 37.37 11.38 1.57
CA PRO A 214 37.27 12.12 0.32
C PRO A 214 38.09 11.43 -0.79
N CYS A 215 37.47 11.14 -1.90
CA CYS A 215 38.05 10.40 -3.01
C CYS A 215 37.58 11.02 -4.33
N MET A 216 38.46 11.10 -5.30
CA MET A 216 38.15 11.60 -6.63
C MET A 216 38.88 10.81 -7.72
N PHE A 217 38.29 10.79 -8.93
CA PHE A 217 39.02 10.31 -10.10
C PHE A 217 40.15 11.24 -10.50
N VAL A 218 41.25 10.65 -10.97
CA VAL A 218 42.34 11.37 -11.59
C VAL A 218 42.59 10.77 -12.98
N LEU A 219 42.33 11.55 -14.01
CA LEU A 219 42.55 11.15 -15.40
C LEU A 219 43.91 11.57 -15.91
N ARG A 220 44.67 10.59 -16.42
CA ARG A 220 46.01 10.79 -17.04
C ARG A 220 46.02 10.15 -18.43
N GLY A 221 45.62 10.92 -19.45
CA GLY A 221 45.41 10.38 -20.77
C GLY A 221 44.23 9.38 -20.78
N MET A 222 44.52 8.11 -21.08
CA MET A 222 43.55 7.03 -21.05
C MET A 222 43.64 6.18 -19.79
N GLU A 223 44.30 6.66 -18.74
CA GLU A 223 44.43 5.98 -17.46
C GLU A 223 43.66 6.72 -16.36
N VAL A 224 42.82 5.97 -15.65
CA VAL A 224 42.01 6.43 -14.51
C VAL A 224 42.62 5.92 -13.22
N HIS A 225 42.86 6.82 -12.29
CA HIS A 225 43.39 6.57 -10.96
C HIS A 225 42.47 7.20 -9.93
N PHE A 226 42.74 6.91 -8.63
CA PHE A 226 42.07 7.55 -7.52
C PHE A 226 43.02 8.45 -6.73
N GLN A 227 42.50 9.55 -6.22
CA GLN A 227 43.15 10.38 -5.20
C GLN A 227 42.26 10.46 -3.99
N THR A 228 42.77 10.07 -2.81
CA THR A 228 42.04 10.11 -1.55
C THR A 228 42.70 11.15 -0.62
N ALA A 229 41.91 11.67 0.35
CA ALA A 229 42.46 12.31 1.51
C ALA A 229 43.19 11.29 2.40
N ASP A 230 43.79 11.77 3.51
CA ASP A 230 44.41 10.91 4.52
C ASP A 230 43.36 10.02 5.17
N PHE A 231 43.73 8.77 5.44
CA PHE A 231 42.87 7.75 6.01
C PHE A 231 43.68 6.84 6.95
N ASP A 232 42.99 6.11 7.84
CA ASP A 232 43.63 5.17 8.76
C ASP A 232 44.15 3.93 8.01
N THR A 233 45.46 3.82 7.87
CA THR A 233 46.08 2.70 7.16
C THR A 233 46.04 1.37 7.89
N SER A 234 45.53 1.34 9.13
CA SER A 234 45.31 0.11 9.91
C SER A 234 43.94 -0.53 9.69
N ALA A 235 42.99 0.19 9.05
CA ALA A 235 41.66 -0.29 8.67
C ALA A 235 41.53 -0.41 7.14
N PRO A 236 40.68 -1.31 6.62
CA PRO A 236 40.39 -1.37 5.19
C PRO A 236 39.78 -0.06 4.68
N LEU A 237 40.20 0.38 3.49
CA LEU A 237 39.54 1.46 2.73
C LEU A 237 38.73 0.84 1.59
N ILE A 238 37.45 1.15 1.48
CA ILE A 238 36.56 0.71 0.40
C ILE A 238 36.28 1.92 -0.49
N ILE A 239 36.42 1.77 -1.80
CA ILE A 239 36.06 2.78 -2.79
C ILE A 239 34.87 2.25 -3.58
N ASP A 240 33.69 2.88 -3.37
CA ASP A 240 32.37 2.52 -3.94
C ASP A 240 31.71 3.78 -4.52
N PRO A 241 31.09 3.76 -5.69
CA PRO A 241 30.22 4.84 -6.17
C PRO A 241 28.75 4.61 -5.76
N VAL A 242 28.20 5.46 -4.84
CA VAL A 242 26.84 5.29 -4.28
C VAL A 242 25.87 6.38 -4.71
N ILE A 243 24.70 5.97 -5.26
CA ILE A 243 23.37 6.60 -5.10
C ILE A 243 22.34 5.54 -5.51
N VAL A 244 21.14 5.46 -4.82
CA VAL A 244 20.20 4.39 -5.12
C VAL A 244 19.56 4.59 -6.48
N PHE A 245 18.65 5.51 -6.70
CA PHE A 245 18.20 5.93 -8.04
C PHE A 245 17.32 7.19 -8.01
N ALA A 246 17.25 7.88 -9.17
CA ALA A 246 16.20 8.84 -9.49
C ALA A 246 15.86 8.73 -10.98
N THR A 247 14.58 8.74 -11.32
CA THR A 247 14.10 8.50 -12.68
C THR A 247 12.86 9.32 -13.00
N TYR A 248 12.75 9.82 -14.24
CA TYR A 248 11.47 10.34 -14.76
C TYR A 248 10.48 9.20 -15.03
N SER A 249 9.20 9.51 -15.07
CA SER A 249 8.13 8.57 -15.42
C SER A 249 8.27 8.05 -16.86
N GLY A 250 8.79 8.88 -17.76
CA GLY A 250 8.87 8.61 -19.19
C GLY A 250 7.58 8.91 -19.94
N SER A 251 6.67 9.66 -19.35
CA SER A 251 5.49 10.22 -20.02
C SER A 251 5.89 11.10 -21.20
N THR A 252 5.03 11.18 -22.20
CA THR A 252 5.12 12.09 -23.34
C THR A 252 4.14 13.25 -23.24
N VAL A 253 3.41 13.35 -22.12
CA VAL A 253 2.48 14.41 -21.78
C VAL A 253 2.74 14.89 -20.38
N ASP A 254 2.29 16.08 -20.04
CA ASP A 254 2.43 16.66 -18.72
C ASP A 254 1.88 15.73 -17.65
N ASN A 255 2.67 15.54 -16.61
CA ASN A 255 2.30 14.69 -15.49
C ASN A 255 3.01 15.17 -14.23
N PHE A 256 2.27 15.23 -13.15
CA PHE A 256 2.64 15.89 -11.91
C PHE A 256 2.80 14.86 -10.80
N GLY A 257 3.84 15.00 -9.96
CA GLY A 257 4.16 14.08 -8.89
C GLY A 257 3.49 14.48 -7.58
N PHE A 258 2.80 13.53 -6.92
CA PHE A 258 2.05 13.79 -5.68
C PHE A 258 2.57 13.01 -4.49
N THR A 259 2.65 11.70 -4.56
CA THR A 259 2.87 10.86 -3.39
C THR A 259 3.63 9.58 -3.72
N ALA A 260 4.35 9.05 -2.73
CA ALA A 260 5.11 7.82 -2.90
C ALA A 260 4.97 6.90 -1.69
N ALA A 261 5.13 5.59 -1.94
CA ALA A 261 5.20 4.55 -0.92
C ALA A 261 6.21 3.46 -1.34
N PHE A 262 6.40 2.48 -0.47
CA PHE A 262 7.29 1.35 -0.71
C PHE A 262 6.66 0.05 -0.19
N ASP A 263 7.05 -1.09 -0.79
CA ASP A 263 6.64 -2.40 -0.30
C ASP A 263 7.75 -3.10 0.49
N SER A 264 7.42 -4.30 0.97
CA SER A 264 8.32 -5.12 1.76
C SER A 264 9.57 -5.58 1.01
N GLU A 265 9.60 -5.49 -0.33
CA GLU A 265 10.74 -5.77 -1.20
C GLU A 265 11.51 -4.50 -1.57
N GLU A 266 11.19 -3.35 -0.96
CA GLU A 266 11.77 -2.04 -1.22
C GLU A 266 11.47 -1.47 -2.62
N ASN A 267 10.45 -2.00 -3.32
CA ASN A 267 9.97 -1.40 -4.55
C ASN A 267 9.35 -0.04 -4.25
N LEU A 268 9.61 0.95 -5.11
CA LEU A 268 9.01 2.28 -4.98
C LEU A 268 7.71 2.36 -5.77
N TYR A 269 6.66 2.85 -5.14
CA TYR A 269 5.42 3.26 -5.78
C TYR A 269 5.37 4.77 -5.85
N SER A 270 5.10 5.32 -7.03
CA SER A 270 4.89 6.75 -7.26
C SER A 270 3.50 6.96 -7.83
N ALA A 271 2.75 7.89 -7.28
CA ALA A 271 1.50 8.35 -7.87
C ALA A 271 1.54 9.85 -8.16
N GLY A 272 0.82 10.22 -9.20
CA GLY A 272 0.68 11.59 -9.67
C GLY A 272 -0.57 11.72 -10.51
N ILE A 273 -0.69 12.81 -11.29
CA ILE A 273 -1.80 13.03 -12.21
C ILE A 273 -1.31 13.30 -13.62
N THR A 274 -2.16 13.07 -14.60
CA THR A 274 -1.95 13.46 -16.00
C THR A 274 -3.27 13.84 -16.65
N GLY A 275 -3.23 14.79 -17.59
CA GLY A 275 -4.40 15.31 -18.29
C GLY A 275 -4.59 14.75 -19.71
N ALA A 276 -3.80 13.75 -20.13
CA ALA A 276 -3.87 13.21 -21.48
C ALA A 276 -3.31 11.78 -21.59
N LEU A 277 -3.57 11.15 -22.75
CA LEU A 277 -2.95 9.88 -23.12
C LEU A 277 -1.47 10.10 -23.46
N GLY A 278 -0.56 9.36 -22.82
CA GLY A 278 0.90 9.45 -23.05
C GLY A 278 1.73 8.99 -21.86
N TYR A 279 1.10 8.68 -20.74
CA TYR A 279 1.77 8.05 -19.60
C TYR A 279 2.12 6.60 -19.92
N PRO A 280 3.34 6.11 -19.56
CA PRO A 280 3.76 4.76 -19.86
C PRO A 280 2.96 3.75 -19.05
N THR A 281 2.15 2.92 -19.72
CA THR A 281 1.43 1.80 -19.11
C THR A 281 2.09 0.48 -19.45
N THR A 282 1.96 -0.50 -18.58
CA THR A 282 2.51 -1.85 -18.78
C THR A 282 1.45 -2.83 -19.27
N THR A 283 1.88 -3.93 -19.91
CA THR A 283 0.97 -5.00 -20.33
C THR A 283 0.26 -5.59 -19.09
N GLY A 284 -1.07 -5.63 -19.13
CA GLY A 284 -1.90 -6.11 -18.03
C GLY A 284 -2.23 -5.05 -16.96
N ALA A 285 -1.91 -3.77 -17.21
CA ALA A 285 -2.33 -2.66 -16.38
C ALA A 285 -3.86 -2.59 -16.25
N PHE A 286 -4.33 -2.08 -15.12
CA PHE A 286 -5.77 -1.93 -14.84
C PHE A 286 -6.46 -1.04 -15.88
N HIS A 287 -5.93 0.18 -16.11
CA HIS A 287 -6.33 1.05 -17.23
C HIS A 287 -5.08 1.37 -18.08
N VAL A 288 -5.15 1.10 -19.36
CA VAL A 288 -4.09 1.40 -20.33
C VAL A 288 -4.36 2.70 -21.10
N THR A 289 -5.52 3.30 -20.89
CA THR A 289 -5.98 4.53 -21.55
C THR A 289 -6.40 5.55 -20.51
N PHE A 290 -6.15 6.82 -20.84
CA PHE A 290 -6.66 7.96 -20.13
C PHE A 290 -8.19 7.98 -20.20
N GLN A 291 -8.87 8.16 -19.05
CA GLN A 291 -10.33 8.10 -18.93
C GLN A 291 -10.98 9.49 -18.88
N GLY A 292 -10.21 10.54 -18.52
CA GLY A 292 -10.70 11.88 -18.27
C GLY A 292 -11.67 12.43 -19.31
N GLY A 293 -12.40 13.45 -18.97
CA GLY A 293 -13.53 13.97 -19.78
C GLY A 293 -13.68 15.47 -19.75
N SER A 294 -14.22 16.07 -18.72
CA SER A 294 -14.40 17.51 -18.59
C SER A 294 -13.71 18.04 -17.35
N ALA A 295 -12.70 18.90 -17.51
CA ALA A 295 -12.10 19.60 -16.39
C ALA A 295 -13.12 20.56 -15.78
N ARG A 296 -13.71 20.22 -14.65
CA ARG A 296 -14.64 21.10 -13.92
C ARG A 296 -13.93 22.01 -12.92
N TYR A 297 -12.71 21.67 -12.55
CA TYR A 297 -11.87 22.45 -11.66
C TYR A 297 -10.50 22.67 -12.30
N VAL A 298 -10.05 23.92 -12.34
CA VAL A 298 -8.72 24.27 -12.84
C VAL A 298 -7.76 24.27 -11.65
N PHE A 299 -6.80 23.35 -11.67
CA PHE A 299 -5.75 23.28 -10.68
C PHE A 299 -4.84 24.51 -10.79
N ARG A 300 -4.96 25.47 -9.84
CA ARG A 300 -4.16 26.70 -9.71
C ARG A 300 -3.80 27.43 -11.03
N GLY A 301 -4.73 27.48 -11.98
CA GLY A 301 -4.50 28.18 -13.24
C GLY A 301 -3.83 27.38 -14.35
N VAL A 302 -3.53 26.11 -14.13
CA VAL A 302 -3.13 25.19 -15.20
C VAL A 302 -4.38 24.77 -15.96
N ASP A 303 -4.73 25.54 -16.99
CA ASP A 303 -5.84 25.24 -17.88
C ASP A 303 -5.39 24.17 -18.89
N ASN A 304 -5.79 22.94 -18.68
CA ASN A 304 -5.48 21.82 -19.57
C ASN A 304 -6.50 21.64 -20.70
N GLY A 305 -7.20 22.69 -21.09
CA GLY A 305 -8.07 22.68 -22.26
C GLY A 305 -9.21 21.67 -22.19
N ALA A 306 -9.83 21.49 -21.03
CA ALA A 306 -11.08 20.75 -20.83
C ALA A 306 -11.02 19.20 -20.86
N THR A 307 -9.91 18.57 -20.48
CA THR A 307 -9.79 17.10 -20.57
C THR A 307 -9.84 16.31 -19.25
N GLY A 308 -9.90 16.97 -18.07
CA GLY A 308 -9.86 16.32 -16.76
C GLY A 308 -8.48 15.78 -16.41
N TRP A 309 -8.36 15.16 -15.21
CA TRP A 309 -7.11 14.61 -14.68
C TRP A 309 -7.34 13.19 -14.15
N ASP A 310 -6.55 12.21 -14.61
CA ASP A 310 -6.51 10.87 -14.03
C ASP A 310 -5.30 10.70 -13.12
N ILE A 311 -5.44 9.93 -12.04
CA ILE A 311 -4.32 9.45 -11.26
C ILE A 311 -3.46 8.52 -12.12
N THR A 312 -2.15 8.66 -12.00
CA THR A 312 -1.17 7.72 -12.55
C THR A 312 -0.42 7.02 -11.44
N ILE A 313 -0.17 5.73 -11.61
CA ILE A 313 0.56 4.91 -10.63
C ILE A 313 1.69 4.20 -11.35
N SER A 314 2.90 4.27 -10.81
CA SER A 314 4.06 3.52 -11.27
C SER A 314 4.71 2.77 -10.12
N LYS A 315 5.13 1.53 -10.37
CA LYS A 315 5.93 0.72 -9.45
C LYS A 315 7.29 0.45 -10.05
N TYR A 316 8.36 0.83 -9.35
CA TYR A 316 9.73 0.60 -9.73
C TYR A 316 10.38 -0.46 -8.83
N ASN A 317 11.28 -1.27 -9.39
CA ASN A 317 12.06 -2.20 -8.59
C ASN A 317 13.01 -1.46 -7.63
N PRO A 318 13.61 -2.14 -6.62
CA PRO A 318 14.41 -1.48 -5.57
C PRO A 318 15.56 -0.61 -6.06
N SER A 319 16.10 -0.92 -7.25
CA SER A 319 17.21 -0.18 -7.87
C SER A 319 16.77 0.88 -8.89
N GLY A 320 15.47 1.02 -9.15
CA GLY A 320 14.93 1.95 -10.15
C GLY A 320 15.26 1.62 -11.60
N SER A 321 15.81 0.42 -11.86
CA SER A 321 16.22 -0.01 -13.20
C SER A 321 15.06 -0.55 -14.05
N SER A 322 13.93 -0.87 -13.45
CA SER A 322 12.77 -1.45 -14.10
C SER A 322 11.47 -0.88 -13.59
N LEU A 323 10.61 -0.51 -14.52
CA LEU A 323 9.20 -0.24 -14.27
C LEU A 323 8.46 -1.57 -14.20
N LEU A 324 7.98 -1.97 -13.01
CA LEU A 324 7.34 -3.26 -12.78
C LEU A 324 5.88 -3.26 -13.25
N TYR A 325 5.14 -2.21 -12.93
CA TYR A 325 3.89 -1.89 -13.58
C TYR A 325 3.61 -0.38 -13.56
N ALA A 326 2.76 0.07 -14.50
CA ALA A 326 2.20 1.41 -14.50
C ALA A 326 0.80 1.41 -15.10
N THR A 327 -0.10 2.24 -14.55
CA THR A 327 -1.51 2.28 -14.90
C THR A 327 -2.09 3.67 -14.70
N TYR A 328 -3.17 3.98 -15.41
CA TYR A 328 -4.09 5.06 -15.04
C TYR A 328 -5.10 4.55 -13.99
N LEU A 329 -5.64 5.47 -13.21
CA LEU A 329 -6.75 5.25 -12.30
C LEU A 329 -7.64 6.49 -12.31
N GLY A 330 -8.80 6.42 -12.91
CA GLY A 330 -9.69 7.56 -13.01
C GLY A 330 -11.05 7.22 -13.61
N GLY A 331 -11.89 8.23 -13.67
CA GLY A 331 -13.18 8.22 -14.30
C GLY A 331 -13.28 9.28 -15.41
N ASN A 332 -14.42 9.94 -15.57
CA ASN A 332 -14.65 10.92 -16.64
C ASN A 332 -14.57 12.38 -16.17
N ASP A 333 -13.90 12.65 -15.05
CA ASP A 333 -13.69 13.99 -14.49
C ASP A 333 -12.30 14.04 -13.82
N ASN A 334 -12.07 14.85 -12.79
CA ASN A 334 -10.79 15.01 -12.14
C ASN A 334 -10.59 14.05 -10.95
N GLU A 335 -9.40 13.47 -10.84
CA GLU A 335 -8.92 12.69 -9.72
C GLU A 335 -7.58 13.20 -9.21
N TYR A 336 -7.40 13.21 -7.88
CA TYR A 336 -6.17 13.63 -7.21
C TYR A 336 -5.74 12.60 -6.17
N PRO A 337 -4.50 12.07 -6.19
CA PRO A 337 -3.99 11.19 -5.15
C PRO A 337 -3.48 12.02 -3.97
N HIS A 338 -3.80 11.63 -2.73
CA HIS A 338 -3.37 12.33 -1.52
C HIS A 338 -2.26 11.56 -0.80
N SER A 339 -2.42 10.26 -0.64
CA SER A 339 -1.46 9.42 0.05
C SER A 339 -1.47 7.99 -0.47
N LEU A 340 -0.31 7.36 -0.45
CA LEU A 340 -0.11 5.95 -0.77
C LEU A 340 0.33 5.18 0.47
N LEU A 341 -0.15 3.96 0.59
CA LEU A 341 0.30 3.00 1.60
C LEU A 341 0.42 1.61 0.98
N VAL A 342 1.42 0.85 1.37
CA VAL A 342 1.47 -0.59 1.11
C VAL A 342 1.16 -1.33 2.40
N ASP A 343 0.11 -2.15 2.39
CA ASP A 343 -0.37 -2.87 3.56
C ASP A 343 0.52 -4.08 3.92
N TYR A 344 0.26 -4.72 5.07
CA TYR A 344 1.03 -5.88 5.53
C TYR A 344 0.95 -7.11 4.62
N ASN A 345 0.10 -7.11 3.59
CA ASN A 345 0.00 -8.14 2.56
C ASN A 345 0.61 -7.71 1.21
N ASP A 346 1.42 -6.64 1.21
CA ASP A 346 2.01 -6.02 0.02
C ASP A 346 0.96 -5.54 -1.01
N ASN A 347 -0.24 -5.16 -0.57
CA ASN A 347 -1.20 -4.49 -1.44
C ASN A 347 -1.02 -2.98 -1.34
N LEU A 348 -1.09 -2.31 -2.49
CA LEU A 348 -1.10 -0.86 -2.57
C LEU A 348 -2.50 -0.33 -2.26
N ILE A 349 -2.59 0.62 -1.36
CA ILE A 349 -3.79 1.42 -1.09
C ILE A 349 -3.52 2.84 -1.60
N VAL A 350 -4.41 3.32 -2.45
CA VAL A 350 -4.43 4.70 -2.96
C VAL A 350 -5.55 5.44 -2.26
N MET A 351 -5.22 6.47 -1.52
CA MET A 351 -6.16 7.45 -1.00
C MET A 351 -6.12 8.68 -1.89
N GLY A 352 -7.27 9.22 -2.22
CA GLY A 352 -7.39 10.43 -3.03
C GLY A 352 -8.80 11.00 -3.00
N SER A 353 -9.10 11.88 -3.94
CA SER A 353 -10.43 12.44 -4.16
C SER A 353 -10.81 12.36 -5.63
N THR A 354 -12.12 12.29 -5.91
CA THR A 354 -12.65 12.21 -7.27
C THR A 354 -13.89 13.09 -7.44
N PHE A 355 -14.02 13.68 -8.64
CA PHE A 355 -15.25 14.29 -9.15
C PHE A 355 -16.06 13.32 -10.04
N SER A 356 -15.51 12.12 -10.32
CA SER A 356 -16.06 11.18 -11.30
C SER A 356 -17.13 10.28 -10.72
N LYS A 357 -18.36 10.37 -11.23
CA LYS A 357 -19.46 9.43 -10.88
C LYS A 357 -19.20 7.99 -11.33
N ASN A 358 -18.39 7.80 -12.36
CA ASN A 358 -18.02 6.50 -12.91
C ASN A 358 -16.64 6.02 -12.47
N PHE A 359 -16.08 6.61 -11.41
CA PHE A 359 -14.82 6.13 -10.84
C PHE A 359 -14.90 4.62 -10.53
N PRO A 360 -13.85 3.83 -10.79
CA PRO A 360 -13.84 2.38 -10.56
C PRO A 360 -14.15 2.03 -9.10
N ARG A 361 -15.11 1.14 -8.89
CA ARG A 361 -15.52 0.68 -7.55
C ARG A 361 -15.83 -0.81 -7.53
N SER A 362 -15.73 -1.42 -6.36
CA SER A 362 -16.11 -2.81 -6.16
C SER A 362 -17.62 -2.96 -5.92
N ILE A 363 -18.16 -4.13 -6.24
CA ILE A 363 -19.59 -4.44 -5.99
C ILE A 363 -19.92 -4.44 -4.49
N THR A 364 -18.92 -4.81 -3.66
CA THR A 364 -19.02 -4.88 -2.20
C THR A 364 -18.42 -3.64 -1.51
N ALA A 365 -18.29 -2.52 -2.21
CA ALA A 365 -17.80 -1.27 -1.65
C ALA A 365 -18.65 -0.79 -0.46
N PHE A 366 -18.05 -0.10 0.48
CA PHE A 366 -18.77 0.58 1.56
C PHE A 366 -19.78 1.58 0.99
N ASP A 367 -19.33 2.39 0.02
CA ASP A 367 -20.20 3.26 -0.78
C ASP A 367 -19.92 3.04 -2.27
N THR A 368 -21.00 2.96 -3.04
CA THR A 368 -20.96 2.68 -4.49
C THR A 368 -21.29 3.88 -5.36
N ALA A 369 -21.51 5.05 -4.78
CA ALA A 369 -21.93 6.25 -5.51
C ALA A 369 -21.17 7.48 -5.00
N LEU A 370 -20.80 8.35 -5.92
CA LEU A 370 -20.35 9.71 -5.57
C LEU A 370 -21.55 10.51 -5.04
N ASN A 371 -21.42 11.09 -3.87
CA ASN A 371 -22.44 11.90 -3.22
C ASN A 371 -22.23 13.39 -3.54
N ASP A 372 -22.59 13.84 -4.73
CA ASP A 372 -22.32 15.20 -5.22
C ASP A 372 -23.45 16.24 -4.96
N GLY A 373 -24.40 15.88 -4.12
CA GLY A 373 -25.53 16.74 -3.70
C GLY A 373 -26.44 17.20 -4.84
N ILE A 374 -27.25 18.23 -4.57
CA ILE A 374 -28.20 18.79 -5.55
C ILE A 374 -27.48 19.64 -6.62
N ILE A 375 -26.37 20.28 -6.23
CA ILE A 375 -25.65 21.24 -7.09
C ILE A 375 -24.76 20.53 -8.11
N GLY A 376 -24.32 19.29 -7.81
CA GLY A 376 -23.30 18.58 -8.56
C GLY A 376 -21.91 19.22 -8.42
N ASN A 377 -20.90 18.58 -8.97
CA ASN A 377 -19.52 19.09 -8.96
C ASN A 377 -18.90 19.19 -7.55
N ARG A 378 -18.93 18.09 -6.81
CA ARG A 378 -18.34 17.89 -5.49
C ARG A 378 -17.44 16.66 -5.53
N THR A 379 -16.61 16.50 -4.51
CA THR A 379 -15.68 15.39 -4.39
C THR A 379 -16.05 14.48 -3.24
N ASP A 380 -15.81 13.18 -3.42
CA ASP A 380 -15.69 12.24 -2.31
C ASP A 380 -14.23 11.76 -2.19
N ILE A 381 -13.85 11.36 -0.99
CA ILE A 381 -12.63 10.61 -0.75
C ILE A 381 -12.76 9.26 -1.45
N ILE A 382 -11.71 8.83 -2.15
CA ILE A 382 -11.60 7.49 -2.71
C ILE A 382 -10.54 6.68 -1.99
N LEU A 383 -10.84 5.40 -1.80
CA LEU A 383 -9.87 4.40 -1.39
C LEU A 383 -9.86 3.29 -2.43
N THR A 384 -8.70 3.03 -3.03
CA THR A 384 -8.55 1.97 -4.05
C THR A 384 -7.41 1.04 -3.69
N LYS A 385 -7.64 -0.26 -3.79
CA LYS A 385 -6.71 -1.31 -3.41
C LYS A 385 -6.27 -2.13 -4.62
N PHE A 386 -4.96 -2.27 -4.80
CA PHE A 386 -4.33 -3.14 -5.79
C PHE A 386 -3.44 -4.17 -5.10
N ASN A 387 -3.30 -5.36 -5.69
CA ASN A 387 -2.28 -6.29 -5.21
C ASN A 387 -0.87 -5.87 -5.67
N SER A 388 0.17 -6.56 -5.22
CA SER A 388 1.58 -6.27 -5.54
C SER A 388 1.92 -6.31 -7.02
N SER A 389 1.09 -6.93 -7.86
CA SER A 389 1.22 -6.99 -9.33
C SER A 389 0.35 -6.00 -10.09
N GLY A 390 -0.35 -5.08 -9.40
CA GLY A 390 -1.20 -4.05 -10.02
C GLY A 390 -2.60 -4.52 -10.40
N THR A 391 -3.07 -5.68 -9.90
CA THR A 391 -4.45 -6.13 -10.11
C THR A 391 -5.38 -5.41 -9.16
N PHE A 392 -6.45 -4.84 -9.66
CA PHE A 392 -7.51 -4.20 -8.87
C PHE A 392 -8.18 -5.22 -7.94
N LEU A 393 -8.31 -4.88 -6.66
CA LEU A 393 -8.93 -5.73 -5.64
C LEU A 393 -10.23 -5.16 -5.09
N ALA A 394 -10.23 -3.89 -4.70
CA ALA A 394 -11.37 -3.21 -4.11
C ALA A 394 -11.26 -1.70 -4.30
N SER A 395 -12.40 -1.01 -4.30
CA SER A 395 -12.46 0.44 -4.24
C SER A 395 -13.81 0.91 -3.71
N THR A 396 -13.82 2.07 -3.01
CA THR A 396 -15.01 2.68 -2.42
C THR A 396 -14.91 4.20 -2.45
N PHE A 397 -16.07 4.85 -2.44
CA PHE A 397 -16.20 6.25 -2.09
C PHE A 397 -16.40 6.39 -0.58
N VAL A 398 -16.04 7.54 -0.01
CA VAL A 398 -16.38 7.96 1.36
C VAL A 398 -16.59 9.47 1.35
N GLY A 399 -17.81 9.92 1.52
CA GLY A 399 -18.12 11.35 1.51
C GLY A 399 -19.59 11.67 1.77
N GLY A 400 -19.90 12.93 1.77
CA GLY A 400 -21.24 13.49 1.87
C GLY A 400 -21.59 14.30 0.64
N ASP A 401 -22.47 15.32 0.77
CA ASP A 401 -22.99 16.04 -0.38
C ASP A 401 -22.22 17.34 -0.74
N LYS A 402 -21.04 17.55 -0.13
CA LYS A 402 -20.18 18.69 -0.42
C LYS A 402 -18.76 18.22 -0.81
N PHE A 403 -17.74 19.06 -0.55
CA PHE A 403 -16.35 18.68 -0.80
C PHE A 403 -15.80 17.80 0.34
N ASP A 404 -15.32 16.63 -0.01
CA ASP A 404 -14.67 15.70 0.87
C ASP A 404 -13.27 15.36 0.32
N GLY A 405 -12.27 15.36 1.20
CA GLY A 405 -10.88 15.10 0.85
C GLY A 405 -10.08 16.33 0.38
N VAL A 406 -10.73 17.42 0.07
CA VAL A 406 -10.08 18.63 -0.47
C VAL A 406 -10.56 19.90 0.25
N SER A 407 -9.68 20.90 0.36
CA SER A 407 -9.98 22.18 1.04
C SER A 407 -10.08 23.36 0.06
N PHE A 408 -10.89 23.20 -0.99
CA PHE A 408 -11.04 24.27 -2.00
C PHE A 408 -11.84 25.49 -1.54
N GLY A 409 -12.75 25.36 -0.58
CA GLY A 409 -13.67 26.40 -0.16
C GLY A 409 -14.53 26.97 -1.30
N ASN A 410 -15.74 27.47 -1.00
CA ASN A 410 -16.63 28.10 -1.99
C ASN A 410 -16.07 29.43 -2.55
N GLY A 411 -14.94 29.40 -3.27
CA GLY A 411 -14.34 30.57 -3.93
C GLY A 411 -13.51 31.49 -3.03
N SER A 412 -13.23 31.08 -1.79
CA SER A 412 -12.20 31.67 -0.95
C SER A 412 -11.21 30.60 -0.54
N ASN A 413 -9.91 30.86 -0.65
CA ASN A 413 -8.89 29.97 -0.18
C ASN A 413 -9.16 29.61 1.29
N SER A 414 -9.06 28.31 1.62
CA SER A 414 -9.03 27.88 3.02
C SER A 414 -7.88 28.59 3.72
N SER A 415 -8.13 29.08 4.95
CA SER A 415 -7.05 29.67 5.76
C SER A 415 -5.96 28.66 6.13
N LEU A 416 -6.26 27.36 6.00
CA LEU A 416 -5.32 26.25 6.26
C LEU A 416 -4.45 25.86 5.05
N VAL A 417 -4.75 26.38 3.86
CA VAL A 417 -3.90 26.19 2.67
C VAL A 417 -2.78 27.20 2.71
N TYR A 418 -1.64 26.81 3.25
CA TYR A 418 -0.48 27.66 3.39
C TYR A 418 0.54 27.46 2.28
N ASN A 419 0.91 26.21 2.01
CA ASN A 419 1.81 25.87 0.90
C ASN A 419 1.02 25.59 -0.38
N TYR A 420 1.71 25.69 -1.51
CA TYR A 420 1.21 25.17 -2.78
C TYR A 420 0.80 23.70 -2.62
N ALA A 421 -0.41 23.39 -3.05
CA ALA A 421 -1.01 22.05 -3.00
C ALA A 421 -1.36 21.51 -1.58
N ASP A 422 -1.39 22.33 -0.53
CA ASP A 422 -1.90 21.91 0.79
C ASP A 422 -3.39 21.53 0.74
N GLU A 423 -4.14 21.92 -0.31
CA GLU A 423 -5.54 21.51 -0.53
C GLU A 423 -5.73 20.00 -0.70
N PHE A 424 -4.70 19.24 -1.04
CA PHE A 424 -4.73 17.79 -1.27
C PHE A 424 -4.08 16.99 -0.14
N ARG A 425 -3.94 17.56 1.04
CA ARG A 425 -3.37 16.85 2.17
C ARG A 425 -4.36 15.91 2.83
N GLY A 426 -3.84 14.79 3.26
CA GLY A 426 -4.49 13.73 3.99
C GLY A 426 -3.54 12.55 4.10
N ASP A 427 -3.79 11.64 5.04
CA ASP A 427 -2.90 10.52 5.27
C ASP A 427 -3.64 9.24 5.63
N LEU A 428 -3.01 8.09 5.43
CA LEU A 428 -3.55 6.80 5.80
C LEU A 428 -2.47 5.87 6.37
N ILE A 429 -2.89 5.03 7.31
CA ILE A 429 -2.08 3.98 7.91
C ILE A 429 -2.89 2.70 8.07
N ALA A 430 -2.25 1.54 8.16
CA ALA A 430 -2.89 0.25 8.39
C ALA A 430 -2.53 -0.35 9.75
N ASP A 431 -3.49 -1.03 10.40
CA ASP A 431 -3.18 -1.93 11.50
C ASP A 431 -2.72 -3.32 11.00
N LYS A 432 -2.30 -4.19 11.90
CA LYS A 432 -1.82 -5.55 11.57
C LYS A 432 -2.87 -6.42 10.87
N ASP A 433 -4.14 -6.11 11.04
CA ASP A 433 -5.26 -6.80 10.39
C ASP A 433 -5.59 -6.20 9.02
N ASN A 434 -4.80 -5.20 8.58
CA ASN A 434 -5.00 -4.42 7.36
C ASN A 434 -6.33 -3.64 7.36
N ASN A 435 -6.85 -3.25 8.54
CA ASN A 435 -7.85 -2.20 8.57
C ASN A 435 -7.14 -0.86 8.38
N TYR A 436 -7.76 0.05 7.64
CA TYR A 436 -7.15 1.33 7.29
C TYR A 436 -7.74 2.45 8.12
N TYR A 437 -6.87 3.32 8.63
CA TYR A 437 -7.22 4.54 9.34
C TYR A 437 -6.88 5.72 8.45
N ILE A 438 -7.82 6.60 8.23
CA ILE A 438 -7.74 7.70 7.27
C ILE A 438 -8.01 9.02 7.98
N GLY A 439 -7.06 9.95 7.88
CA GLY A 439 -7.21 11.33 8.29
C GLY A 439 -7.36 12.23 7.07
N SER A 440 -8.38 13.10 7.06
CA SER A 440 -8.68 13.99 5.94
C SER A 440 -9.52 15.19 6.40
N ILE A 441 -10.27 15.79 5.48
CA ILE A 441 -11.08 16.99 5.66
C ILE A 441 -12.45 16.81 5.00
N THR A 442 -13.49 17.47 5.51
CA THR A 442 -14.84 17.50 4.93
C THR A 442 -15.53 18.84 5.11
N GLU A 443 -16.28 19.28 4.09
CA GLU A 443 -17.27 20.34 4.18
C GLU A 443 -18.69 19.78 4.39
N SER A 444 -18.87 18.46 4.29
CA SER A 444 -20.16 17.80 4.32
C SER A 444 -20.71 17.66 5.75
N ASP A 445 -21.87 18.24 6.02
CA ASP A 445 -22.58 18.08 7.30
C ASP A 445 -23.28 16.71 7.44
N ASN A 446 -23.34 15.94 6.36
CA ASN A 446 -23.83 14.58 6.27
C ASN A 446 -22.74 13.52 5.98
N PHE A 447 -21.47 13.83 6.26
CA PHE A 447 -20.39 12.85 6.16
C PHE A 447 -20.74 11.57 6.96
N PRO A 448 -20.47 10.35 6.43
CA PRO A 448 -20.88 9.10 7.07
C PRO A 448 -20.17 8.86 8.40
N THR A 449 -20.82 9.21 9.52
CA THR A 449 -20.30 8.96 10.86
C THR A 449 -20.79 7.63 11.44
N LYS A 450 -19.94 6.99 12.25
CA LYS A 450 -20.27 5.74 12.95
C LYS A 450 -19.57 5.68 14.30
N ASN A 451 -20.33 5.56 15.40
CA ASN A 451 -19.83 5.59 16.77
C ASN A 451 -18.93 6.81 17.05
N PRO A 452 -19.30 8.01 16.61
CA PRO A 452 -18.43 9.16 16.62
C PRO A 452 -18.24 9.76 18.02
N PHE A 453 -17.07 10.35 18.29
CA PHE A 453 -16.89 11.27 19.42
C PHE A 453 -17.41 12.70 19.10
N GLN A 454 -17.47 13.06 17.81
CA GLN A 454 -18.13 14.28 17.30
C GLN A 454 -19.02 13.88 16.10
N SER A 455 -20.33 14.02 16.24
CA SER A 455 -21.31 13.55 15.27
C SER A 455 -21.71 14.58 14.23
N THR A 456 -21.29 15.82 14.36
CA THR A 456 -21.71 16.93 13.49
C THR A 456 -20.54 17.81 13.11
N LEU A 457 -20.57 18.33 11.89
CA LEU A 457 -19.73 19.41 11.41
C LEU A 457 -19.98 20.65 12.28
N LYS A 458 -18.93 21.34 12.70
CA LYS A 458 -19.05 22.56 13.53
C LYS A 458 -18.60 23.80 12.79
N GLY A 459 -17.53 23.69 11.98
CA GLY A 459 -16.98 24.79 11.21
C GLY A 459 -17.51 24.86 9.77
N SER A 460 -16.83 25.64 8.93
CA SER A 460 -17.08 25.61 7.48
C SER A 460 -16.57 24.32 6.86
N PHE A 461 -15.52 23.77 7.44
CA PHE A 461 -15.06 22.38 7.27
C PHE A 461 -14.33 21.94 8.54
N ASP A 462 -14.43 20.64 8.84
CA ASP A 462 -13.74 19.99 9.95
C ASP A 462 -12.82 18.89 9.42
N GLY A 463 -11.83 18.51 10.22
CA GLY A 463 -11.11 17.27 10.03
C GLY A 463 -12.05 16.07 10.14
N VAL A 464 -11.77 15.01 9.43
CA VAL A 464 -12.39 13.70 9.60
C VAL A 464 -11.35 12.64 9.84
N ILE A 465 -11.71 11.69 10.70
CA ILE A 465 -10.92 10.49 10.97
C ILE A 465 -11.84 9.29 10.97
N PHE A 466 -11.47 8.25 10.23
CA PHE A 466 -12.28 7.04 10.17
C PHE A 466 -11.44 5.77 9.98
N LYS A 467 -12.01 4.64 10.38
CA LYS A 467 -11.46 3.30 10.21
C LYS A 467 -12.38 2.48 9.31
N ILE A 468 -11.80 1.88 8.27
CA ILE A 468 -12.49 0.99 7.32
C ILE A 468 -11.81 -0.38 7.27
N ASP A 469 -12.59 -1.43 7.00
CA ASP A 469 -12.08 -2.80 6.95
C ASP A 469 -11.14 -3.05 5.76
N SER A 470 -10.36 -4.13 5.83
CA SER A 470 -9.36 -4.52 4.82
C SER A 470 -9.92 -4.77 3.41
N ASN A 471 -11.22 -4.95 3.27
CA ASN A 471 -11.91 -5.16 1.99
C ASN A 471 -12.54 -3.88 1.43
N LEU A 472 -12.43 -2.75 2.14
CA LEU A 472 -13.07 -1.47 1.81
C LEU A 472 -14.62 -1.58 1.70
N SER A 473 -15.20 -2.48 2.50
CA SER A 473 -16.62 -2.84 2.43
C SER A 473 -17.44 -2.38 3.62
N LYS A 474 -16.77 -2.04 4.72
CA LYS A 474 -17.45 -1.72 5.97
C LYS A 474 -16.73 -0.63 6.76
N MET A 475 -17.39 0.49 6.98
CA MET A 475 -16.94 1.48 7.96
C MET A 475 -16.98 0.85 9.36
N LEU A 476 -15.85 0.85 10.06
CA LEU A 476 -15.72 0.31 11.41
C LEU A 476 -16.12 1.38 12.44
N TRP A 477 -15.56 2.57 12.31
CA TRP A 477 -15.98 3.79 13.01
C TRP A 477 -15.57 5.04 12.21
N SER A 478 -16.19 6.18 12.50
CA SER A 478 -15.87 7.45 11.83
C SER A 478 -16.39 8.64 12.63
N SER A 479 -15.61 9.73 12.67
CA SER A 479 -15.94 10.94 13.44
C SER A 479 -15.41 12.21 12.76
N TYR A 480 -16.12 13.31 12.91
CA TYR A 480 -15.52 14.63 12.72
C TYR A 480 -14.54 14.94 13.85
N ILE A 481 -13.65 15.89 13.61
CA ILE A 481 -12.85 16.55 14.64
C ILE A 481 -12.63 18.01 14.28
N GLY A 482 -13.13 18.91 15.12
CA GLY A 482 -13.01 20.33 14.88
C GLY A 482 -13.79 21.19 15.88
N GLY A 483 -13.72 22.51 15.67
CA GLY A 483 -14.47 23.52 16.36
C GLY A 483 -15.25 24.44 15.39
N ALA A 484 -15.51 25.67 15.78
CA ALA A 484 -16.30 26.60 14.98
C ALA A 484 -15.57 27.21 13.77
N GLY A 485 -14.26 27.05 13.68
CA GLY A 485 -13.40 27.52 12.58
C GLY A 485 -13.22 26.49 11.46
N GLN A 486 -12.03 26.47 10.91
CA GLN A 486 -11.58 25.49 9.89
C GLN A 486 -10.60 24.54 10.55
N ASP A 487 -10.78 23.26 10.34
CA ASP A 487 -9.97 22.20 10.95
C ASP A 487 -9.62 21.13 9.92
N ALA A 488 -8.40 20.60 9.95
CA ALA A 488 -7.93 19.58 9.00
C ALA A 488 -7.08 18.54 9.70
N VAL A 489 -7.12 17.27 9.23
CA VAL A 489 -6.19 16.20 9.63
C VAL A 489 -5.20 15.98 8.48
N TYR A 490 -3.90 16.11 8.78
CA TYR A 490 -2.83 15.98 7.79
C TYR A 490 -2.00 14.71 7.94
N SER A 491 -1.87 14.18 9.16
CA SER A 491 -1.12 12.95 9.38
C SER A 491 -1.78 12.08 10.45
N VAL A 492 -1.60 10.77 10.29
CA VAL A 492 -2.13 9.72 11.15
C VAL A 492 -1.02 8.73 11.49
N ASP A 493 -0.88 8.37 12.78
CA ASP A 493 0.01 7.30 13.23
C ASP A 493 -0.67 6.43 14.31
N LEU A 494 -0.19 5.20 14.50
CA LEU A 494 -0.71 4.21 15.43
C LEU A 494 0.36 3.71 16.39
N ASN A 495 0.04 3.68 17.67
CA ASN A 495 0.88 2.93 18.60
C ASN A 495 0.58 1.42 18.54
N LYS A 496 1.39 0.61 19.24
CA LYS A 496 1.25 -0.85 19.32
C LYS A 496 -0.12 -1.36 19.84
N ASN A 497 -0.92 -0.51 20.44
CA ASN A 497 -2.27 -0.83 20.95
C ASN A 497 -3.36 -0.26 20.04
N ASN A 498 -3.01 0.17 18.81
CA ASN A 498 -3.90 0.84 17.86
C ASN A 498 -4.59 2.10 18.42
N ILE A 499 -3.98 2.77 19.41
CA ILE A 499 -4.37 4.13 19.76
C ILE A 499 -3.97 5.02 18.59
N VAL A 500 -4.92 5.81 18.11
CA VAL A 500 -4.75 6.66 16.93
C VAL A 500 -4.21 8.01 17.37
N TYR A 501 -3.20 8.48 16.68
CA TYR A 501 -2.62 9.82 16.84
C TYR A 501 -2.79 10.57 15.54
N ILE A 502 -3.26 11.79 15.63
CA ILE A 502 -3.46 12.68 14.48
C ILE A 502 -2.87 14.04 14.76
N CYS A 503 -2.47 14.72 13.70
CA CYS A 503 -2.12 16.13 13.74
C CYS A 503 -2.64 16.88 12.51
N GLY A 504 -2.67 18.20 12.59
CA GLY A 504 -3.12 19.07 11.50
C GLY A 504 -3.13 20.53 11.89
N GLY A 505 -3.94 21.32 11.20
CA GLY A 505 -4.15 22.74 11.44
C GLY A 505 -5.57 23.03 11.94
N THR A 506 -5.71 24.09 12.72
CA THR A 506 -7.00 24.57 13.24
C THR A 506 -7.04 26.11 13.30
N SER A 507 -8.15 26.70 12.88
CA SER A 507 -8.50 28.10 13.17
C SER A 507 -9.56 28.22 14.25
N SER A 508 -9.87 27.13 14.95
CA SER A 508 -10.92 27.02 15.96
C SER A 508 -10.40 27.32 17.35
N SER A 509 -10.89 28.38 17.97
CA SER A 509 -10.58 28.66 19.37
C SER A 509 -11.28 27.74 20.37
N ASP A 510 -12.23 26.93 19.89
CA ASP A 510 -13.01 25.93 20.63
C ASP A 510 -12.71 24.50 20.20
N PHE A 511 -11.55 24.26 19.53
CA PHE A 511 -11.08 22.92 19.23
C PHE A 511 -11.00 22.09 20.53
N PRO A 512 -11.37 20.79 20.53
CA PRO A 512 -11.48 19.99 21.74
C PRO A 512 -10.11 19.72 22.40
N SER A 513 -9.54 20.73 23.10
CA SER A 513 -8.29 20.58 23.86
C SER A 513 -8.52 19.98 25.25
N SER A 514 -7.56 19.19 25.73
CA SER A 514 -7.64 18.52 27.03
C SER A 514 -7.39 19.49 28.20
N ALA A 515 -7.95 19.21 29.37
CA ALA A 515 -7.77 20.04 30.56
C ALA A 515 -6.28 20.18 30.98
N ASN A 516 -5.50 19.09 30.76
CA ASN A 516 -4.08 19.01 31.09
C ASN A 516 -3.21 19.08 29.82
N ALA A 517 -3.68 19.69 28.74
CA ALA A 517 -2.91 19.82 27.50
C ALA A 517 -1.63 20.64 27.72
N TYR A 518 -0.59 20.34 26.94
CA TYR A 518 0.62 21.15 26.90
C TYR A 518 0.29 22.63 26.58
N GLN A 519 -0.51 22.84 25.53
CA GLN A 519 -1.08 24.15 25.18
C GLN A 519 -2.61 23.99 25.12
N LYS A 520 -3.28 24.57 26.12
CA LYS A 520 -4.72 24.44 26.26
C LYS A 520 -5.50 25.40 25.38
N ASN A 521 -4.94 26.58 25.15
CA ASN A 521 -5.64 27.69 24.52
C ASN A 521 -5.10 27.89 23.10
N TYR A 522 -5.98 28.29 22.22
CA TYR A 522 -5.68 28.82 20.91
C TYR A 522 -4.97 30.15 21.04
N GLU A 523 -3.87 30.39 20.35
CA GLU A 523 -3.05 31.59 20.51
C GLU A 523 -2.94 32.44 19.25
N GLY A 524 -3.21 31.88 18.04
CA GLY A 524 -2.88 32.55 16.81
C GLY A 524 -4.01 32.76 15.81
N ALA A 525 -3.62 33.05 14.58
CA ALA A 525 -4.52 33.06 13.43
C ALA A 525 -4.85 31.63 12.98
N ILE A 526 -3.86 30.75 13.04
CA ILE A 526 -3.97 29.30 12.82
C ILE A 526 -2.99 28.65 13.79
N ASP A 527 -3.42 27.65 14.53
CA ASP A 527 -2.56 26.81 15.36
C ASP A 527 -2.50 25.39 14.77
N GLY A 528 -1.37 24.72 14.95
CA GLY A 528 -1.30 23.26 14.84
C GLY A 528 -2.03 22.62 16.00
N TYR A 529 -2.33 21.33 15.86
CA TYR A 529 -2.84 20.52 16.97
C TYR A 529 -2.32 19.08 16.89
N ILE A 530 -2.37 18.40 18.02
CA ILE A 530 -2.17 16.95 18.14
C ILE A 530 -3.31 16.37 18.97
N ALA A 531 -3.89 15.26 18.54
CA ALA A 531 -4.93 14.56 19.28
C ALA A 531 -4.69 13.06 19.32
N ARG A 532 -5.13 12.42 20.40
CA ARG A 532 -5.13 10.97 20.62
C ARG A 532 -6.55 10.48 20.72
N ILE A 533 -6.87 9.44 19.99
CA ILE A 533 -8.21 8.84 19.90
C ILE A 533 -8.07 7.37 20.26
N ASP A 534 -9.05 6.82 20.97
CA ASP A 534 -9.07 5.40 21.30
C ASP A 534 -9.24 4.52 20.05
N ASN A 535 -8.91 3.23 20.15
CA ASN A 535 -8.99 2.31 19.02
C ASN A 535 -10.40 2.15 18.44
N ASP A 536 -11.43 2.38 19.26
CA ASP A 536 -12.84 2.24 18.86
C ASP A 536 -13.41 3.52 18.24
N GLY A 537 -12.61 4.60 18.19
CA GLY A 537 -12.97 5.87 17.55
C GLY A 537 -14.09 6.64 18.23
N ASN A 538 -14.38 6.33 19.50
CA ASN A 538 -15.51 6.91 20.21
C ASN A 538 -15.13 7.95 21.26
N LYS A 539 -13.83 8.19 21.48
CA LYS A 539 -13.34 9.10 22.52
C LYS A 539 -12.00 9.73 22.16
N ILE A 540 -11.89 11.05 22.31
CA ILE A 540 -10.61 11.75 22.38
C ILE A 540 -9.98 11.47 23.75
N LEU A 541 -8.81 10.84 23.80
CA LEU A 541 -8.08 10.53 25.02
C LEU A 541 -7.33 11.74 25.57
N SER A 542 -6.69 12.49 24.68
CA SER A 542 -6.05 13.77 24.97
C SER A 542 -5.83 14.55 23.65
N SER A 543 -5.77 15.87 23.75
CA SER A 543 -5.46 16.76 22.65
C SER A 543 -4.85 18.06 23.15
N THR A 544 -4.04 18.71 22.30
CA THR A 544 -3.33 19.95 22.61
C THR A 544 -3.22 20.81 21.35
N TYR A 545 -3.28 22.13 21.50
CA TYR A 545 -2.79 23.03 20.46
C TYR A 545 -1.26 23.02 20.41
N ILE A 546 -0.71 23.43 19.28
CA ILE A 546 0.71 23.65 19.05
C ILE A 546 0.83 24.94 18.24
N GLY A 547 1.17 26.05 18.88
CA GLY A 547 1.21 27.30 18.14
C GLY A 547 1.74 28.48 18.94
N THR A 548 1.70 29.61 18.25
CA THR A 548 2.12 30.95 18.69
C THR A 548 1.00 31.95 18.34
N ALA A 549 1.23 33.24 18.58
CA ALA A 549 0.28 34.29 18.17
C ALA A 549 0.18 34.55 16.65
N ARG A 550 0.82 33.73 15.82
CA ARG A 550 0.82 33.82 14.35
C ARG A 550 0.35 32.52 13.72
N TYR A 551 0.69 32.34 12.44
CA TYR A 551 0.47 31.09 11.75
C TYR A 551 1.39 30.00 12.30
N ASP A 552 0.79 28.86 12.63
CA ASP A 552 1.47 27.62 13.02
C ASP A 552 0.66 26.44 12.51
N GLN A 553 1.31 25.43 11.94
CA GLN A 553 0.61 24.23 11.44
C GLN A 553 1.47 22.99 11.61
N THR A 554 0.87 21.90 12.09
CA THR A 554 1.53 20.61 12.28
C THR A 554 1.22 19.72 11.08
N TYR A 555 2.27 19.24 10.40
CA TYR A 555 2.12 18.46 9.18
C TYR A 555 2.29 16.97 9.35
N PHE A 556 3.23 16.55 10.21
CA PHE A 556 3.54 15.14 10.43
C PHE A 556 3.71 14.82 11.91
N ILE A 557 3.38 13.56 12.24
CA ILE A 557 3.48 13.01 13.59
C ILE A 557 4.16 11.63 13.53
N GLU A 558 4.98 11.32 14.54
CA GLU A 558 5.63 10.03 14.73
C GLU A 558 5.67 9.67 16.22
N ILE A 559 5.63 8.39 16.53
CA ILE A 559 5.61 7.87 17.90
C ILE A 559 6.88 7.08 18.16
N ASP A 560 7.67 7.47 19.18
CA ASP A 560 8.83 6.69 19.59
C ASP A 560 8.44 5.38 20.33
N ARG A 561 9.41 4.49 20.53
CA ARG A 561 9.16 3.21 21.22
C ARG A 561 8.66 3.35 22.67
N LYS A 562 8.85 4.50 23.30
CA LYS A 562 8.36 4.81 24.65
C LYS A 562 6.94 5.36 24.64
N GLY A 563 6.40 5.63 23.45
CA GLY A 563 5.10 6.24 23.26
C GLY A 563 5.12 7.76 23.34
N ASN A 564 6.30 8.42 23.30
CA ASN A 564 6.39 9.86 23.18
C ASN A 564 6.10 10.28 21.74
N ILE A 565 5.56 11.47 21.59
CA ILE A 565 5.07 11.99 20.34
C ILE A 565 6.05 13.02 19.80
N PHE A 566 6.49 12.83 18.57
CA PHE A 566 7.23 13.81 17.80
C PHE A 566 6.32 14.40 16.74
N ALA A 567 6.41 15.70 16.53
CA ALA A 567 5.72 16.36 15.45
C ALA A 567 6.60 17.43 14.80
N THR A 568 6.38 17.61 13.50
CA THR A 568 7.05 18.67 12.72
C THR A 568 6.03 19.50 11.98
N GLY A 569 6.36 20.76 11.78
CA GLY A 569 5.47 21.70 11.14
C GLY A 569 6.13 23.02 10.76
N GLN A 570 5.31 24.01 10.45
CA GLN A 570 5.70 25.35 10.05
C GLN A 570 5.21 26.39 11.06
N THR A 571 5.94 27.50 11.18
CA THR A 571 5.61 28.63 12.07
C THR A 571 6.06 29.94 11.45
N GLU A 572 5.24 30.99 11.59
CA GLU A 572 5.62 32.40 11.39
C GLU A 572 5.85 33.13 12.71
N GLY A 573 5.67 32.45 13.81
CA GLY A 573 5.79 32.98 15.14
C GLY A 573 7.11 32.71 15.84
N ASN A 574 7.30 33.27 17.00
CA ASN A 574 8.46 33.01 17.84
C ASN A 574 8.24 31.70 18.61
N PHE A 575 8.42 30.57 17.90
CA PHE A 575 8.16 29.25 18.45
C PHE A 575 9.06 28.95 19.67
N PRO A 576 8.51 28.40 20.78
CA PRO A 576 9.27 28.21 22.01
C PRO A 576 10.31 27.08 21.87
N VAL A 577 11.61 27.43 21.87
CA VAL A 577 12.73 26.47 21.73
C VAL A 577 13.33 26.07 23.06
N THR A 578 13.91 24.88 23.14
CA THR A 578 14.66 24.39 24.28
C THR A 578 16.14 24.76 24.11
N ALA A 579 16.66 25.61 24.99
CA ALA A 579 17.97 26.28 24.86
C ALA A 579 19.18 25.32 24.68
N THR A 580 19.08 24.07 25.09
CA THR A 580 20.15 23.05 24.97
C THR A 580 20.13 22.27 23.66
N LYS A 581 19.15 22.55 22.79
CA LYS A 581 18.96 21.83 21.53
C LYS A 581 19.51 22.60 20.34
N TYR A 582 19.84 21.87 19.24
CA TYR A 582 20.12 22.54 18.00
C TYR A 582 18.94 23.48 17.68
N ASN A 583 19.24 24.68 17.35
CA ASN A 583 18.25 25.61 16.79
C ASN A 583 18.91 26.58 15.84
N ASN A 584 18.19 27.02 14.84
CA ASN A 584 18.55 28.14 14.00
C ASN A 584 17.51 29.23 14.24
N PRO A 585 17.80 30.26 15.03
CA PRO A 585 16.81 31.23 15.45
C PRO A 585 16.10 31.90 14.26
N LEU A 586 14.85 32.35 14.45
CA LEU A 586 14.03 32.98 13.42
C LEU A 586 13.76 32.10 12.18
N SER A 587 13.80 30.77 12.33
CA SER A 587 13.47 29.83 11.29
C SER A 587 12.02 29.37 11.37
N GLY A 588 11.41 29.10 10.22
CA GLY A 588 9.98 28.84 10.09
C GLY A 588 9.58 27.35 10.10
N GLN A 589 10.48 26.40 10.35
CA GLN A 589 10.16 24.99 10.57
C GLN A 589 10.42 24.62 12.03
N PHE A 590 9.54 23.83 12.64
CA PHE A 590 9.72 23.36 14.03
C PHE A 590 9.70 21.83 14.15
N ILE A 591 10.32 21.33 15.19
CA ILE A 591 10.15 19.98 15.74
C ILE A 591 9.81 20.11 17.21
N ILE A 592 8.81 19.37 17.66
CA ILE A 592 8.40 19.29 19.05
C ILE A 592 8.28 17.84 19.49
N LYS A 593 8.72 17.56 20.74
CA LYS A 593 8.51 16.26 21.39
C LYS A 593 7.69 16.44 22.64
N LEU A 594 6.59 15.71 22.73
CA LEU A 594 5.68 15.66 23.87
C LEU A 594 5.70 14.27 24.51
N ASP A 595 5.34 14.22 25.79
CA ASP A 595 5.06 12.97 26.46
C ASP A 595 3.84 12.23 25.88
N SER A 596 3.70 10.96 26.21
CA SER A 596 2.62 10.09 25.68
C SER A 596 1.21 10.56 26.04
N THR A 597 1.06 11.55 26.93
CA THR A 597 -0.25 12.12 27.33
C THR A 597 -0.55 13.48 26.72
N LEU A 598 0.36 14.06 25.95
CA LEU A 598 0.32 15.41 25.37
C LEU A 598 0.26 16.54 26.41
N SER A 599 0.81 16.29 27.60
CA SER A 599 0.73 17.24 28.71
C SER A 599 2.05 17.95 29.01
N VAL A 600 3.18 17.32 28.65
CA VAL A 600 4.51 17.82 28.95
C VAL A 600 5.37 17.89 27.68
N LYS A 601 5.92 19.05 27.42
CA LYS A 601 6.94 19.23 26.39
C LYS A 601 8.29 18.72 26.88
N GLU A 602 8.85 17.70 26.22
CA GLU A 602 10.20 17.22 26.49
C GLU A 602 11.24 18.17 25.88
N PHE A 603 11.07 18.53 24.61
CA PHE A 603 11.85 19.55 23.93
C PHE A 603 11.12 20.10 22.71
N SER A 604 11.62 21.23 22.21
CA SER A 604 11.25 21.79 20.91
C SER A 604 12.43 22.56 20.32
N THR A 605 12.44 22.66 18.98
CA THR A 605 13.48 23.38 18.23
C THR A 605 12.90 23.95 16.94
N VAL A 606 13.64 24.91 16.36
CA VAL A 606 13.37 25.43 15.01
C VAL A 606 14.59 25.26 14.12
N PHE A 607 14.36 25.07 12.81
CA PHE A 607 15.40 24.95 11.80
C PHE A 607 14.98 25.62 10.50
N GLY A 608 15.94 26.04 9.69
CA GLY A 608 15.72 26.73 8.43
C GLY A 608 16.84 27.72 8.13
N SER A 609 16.63 28.61 7.18
CA SER A 609 17.52 29.75 6.92
C SER A 609 17.08 30.95 7.76
N ASP A 610 18.02 31.53 8.53
CA ASP A 610 17.83 32.85 9.10
C ASP A 610 17.92 33.90 7.98
N ARG A 611 16.79 34.37 7.47
CA ARG A 611 16.74 35.39 6.42
C ARG A 611 16.86 36.81 6.93
N GLY A 612 17.08 37.01 8.25
CA GLY A 612 17.25 38.32 8.87
C GLY A 612 15.98 39.18 8.88
N GLY A 613 14.82 38.58 8.68
CA GLY A 613 13.51 39.21 8.80
C GLY A 613 13.10 39.43 10.25
N ALA A 614 12.06 40.25 10.47
CA ALA A 614 11.50 40.46 11.79
C ALA A 614 10.67 39.26 12.27
N ASN A 615 10.31 38.34 11.38
CA ASN A 615 9.49 37.17 11.65
C ASN A 615 10.11 35.94 10.96
N PRO A 616 9.96 34.73 11.52
CA PRO A 616 10.30 33.49 10.86
C PRO A 616 9.45 33.31 9.60
N ASP A 617 10.11 32.92 8.50
CA ASP A 617 9.41 32.49 7.26
C ASP A 617 9.69 31.01 7.03
N PRO A 618 8.68 30.17 6.78
CA PRO A 618 8.87 28.78 6.38
C PRO A 618 9.70 28.66 5.08
N ASN A 619 10.72 27.83 5.11
CA ASN A 619 11.58 27.57 3.94
C ASN A 619 11.05 26.47 3.05
N ILE A 620 10.54 25.41 3.67
CA ILE A 620 10.13 24.18 2.99
C ILE A 620 8.72 23.77 3.36
N SER A 621 7.97 23.26 2.39
CA SER A 621 6.75 22.49 2.58
C SER A 621 7.15 21.06 2.98
N PRO A 622 6.85 20.57 4.19
CA PRO A 622 7.23 19.23 4.61
C PRO A 622 6.49 18.17 3.79
N THR A 623 7.20 17.10 3.37
CA THR A 623 6.63 15.96 2.60
C THR A 623 6.81 14.61 3.28
N ALA A 624 7.80 14.47 4.17
CA ALA A 624 8.03 13.24 4.93
C ALA A 624 8.73 13.51 6.25
N PHE A 625 8.42 12.67 7.23
CA PHE A 625 8.97 12.72 8.57
C PHE A 625 9.17 11.30 9.12
N LEU A 626 10.24 11.07 9.88
CA LEU A 626 10.50 9.79 10.55
C LEU A 626 11.29 10.02 11.84
N VAL A 627 10.96 9.25 12.85
CA VAL A 627 11.81 9.04 14.03
C VAL A 627 12.20 7.56 14.07
N ASP A 628 13.48 7.27 13.82
CA ASP A 628 13.95 5.89 13.76
C ASP A 628 14.13 5.24 15.13
N ASN A 629 14.51 3.97 15.13
CA ASN A 629 14.73 3.19 16.34
C ASN A 629 15.93 3.68 17.20
N CYS A 630 16.77 4.55 16.67
CA CYS A 630 17.85 5.24 17.38
C CYS A 630 17.44 6.63 17.85
N ASN A 631 16.20 7.03 17.60
CA ASN A 631 15.68 8.38 17.79
C ASN A 631 16.40 9.43 16.91
N LEU A 632 17.01 9.04 15.78
CA LEU A 632 17.38 9.98 14.74
C LEU A 632 16.09 10.53 14.12
N ILE A 633 16.08 11.81 13.83
CA ILE A 633 14.90 12.51 13.33
C ILE A 633 15.17 12.96 11.90
N TYR A 634 14.38 12.45 10.96
CA TYR A 634 14.49 12.70 9.53
C TYR A 634 13.36 13.62 9.09
N VAL A 635 13.70 14.67 8.35
CA VAL A 635 12.72 15.56 7.71
C VAL A 635 13.09 15.72 6.24
N CYS A 636 12.09 15.60 5.36
CA CYS A 636 12.17 15.95 3.96
C CYS A 636 11.08 16.97 3.63
N GLY A 637 11.40 17.95 2.81
CA GLY A 637 10.45 18.92 2.29
C GLY A 637 11.05 19.62 1.07
N TRP A 638 10.27 20.43 0.39
CA TRP A 638 10.69 21.22 -0.76
C TRP A 638 10.43 22.70 -0.56
N GLY A 639 11.32 23.54 -1.09
CA GLY A 639 11.14 24.97 -1.15
C GLY A 639 11.13 25.40 -2.61
N SER A 640 10.27 26.35 -2.96
CA SER A 640 10.18 26.86 -4.33
C SER A 640 9.49 28.22 -4.38
N ASN A 641 9.81 28.98 -5.43
CA ASN A 641 9.12 30.19 -5.79
C ASN A 641 7.61 30.02 -6.09
N LEU A 642 7.12 28.77 -6.18
CA LEU A 642 5.68 28.48 -6.25
C LEU A 642 4.94 28.84 -4.96
N ASN A 643 5.64 28.90 -3.83
CA ASN A 643 5.12 29.42 -2.56
C ASN A 643 5.34 30.94 -2.45
N ILE A 644 5.05 31.70 -3.52
CA ILE A 644 5.33 33.15 -3.68
C ILE A 644 4.78 33.96 -2.51
N ASP A 645 3.60 33.63 -2.03
CA ASP A 645 2.93 34.37 -0.97
C ASP A 645 3.62 34.22 0.41
N HIS A 646 4.45 33.19 0.57
CA HIS A 646 5.10 32.80 1.82
C HIS A 646 6.63 32.65 1.72
N HIS A 647 7.24 33.10 0.64
CA HIS A 647 8.69 33.13 0.42
C HIS A 647 9.44 31.81 0.61
N GLY A 648 8.77 30.65 0.38
CA GLY A 648 9.38 29.33 0.46
C GLY A 648 10.59 29.21 -0.47
N SER A 649 11.77 28.83 0.07
CA SER A 649 12.98 28.65 -0.75
C SER A 649 14.02 27.90 0.06
N THR A 650 14.74 27.01 -0.59
CA THR A 650 15.85 26.26 0.03
C THR A 650 17.15 27.06 0.18
N ILE A 651 17.23 28.30 -0.38
CA ILE A 651 18.42 29.16 -0.26
C ILE A 651 18.71 29.44 1.23
N GLY A 652 19.97 29.20 1.63
CA GLY A 652 20.45 29.46 2.98
C GLY A 652 20.06 28.41 4.02
N MET A 653 19.39 27.33 3.63
CA MET A 653 19.18 26.20 4.53
C MET A 653 20.52 25.62 4.99
N PRO A 654 20.69 25.26 6.28
CA PRO A 654 21.97 24.83 6.83
C PRO A 654 22.52 23.57 6.16
N LEU A 655 23.77 23.59 5.73
CA LEU A 655 24.49 22.41 5.26
C LEU A 655 25.53 21.97 6.28
N VAL A 656 25.57 20.69 6.56
CA VAL A 656 26.51 20.03 7.46
C VAL A 656 27.43 19.12 6.66
N TYR A 657 28.74 19.36 6.78
CA TYR A 657 29.77 18.62 6.05
C TYR A 657 30.47 17.55 6.88
N THR A 658 30.16 17.47 8.17
CA THR A 658 30.70 16.48 9.09
C THR A 658 29.62 15.89 9.98
N PRO A 659 29.65 14.56 10.23
CA PRO A 659 30.58 13.59 9.72
C PRO A 659 30.35 13.18 8.25
N PHE A 660 29.20 13.49 7.69
CA PHE A 660 28.77 13.11 6.34
C PHE A 660 28.53 14.37 5.50
N PRO A 661 29.28 14.58 4.41
CA PRO A 661 29.00 15.69 3.49
C PRO A 661 27.66 15.48 2.78
N PRO A 662 27.00 16.58 2.36
CA PRO A 662 25.76 16.50 1.58
C PRO A 662 25.99 15.73 0.28
N ALA A 663 24.97 14.96 -0.17
CA ALA A 663 25.00 14.34 -1.49
C ALA A 663 24.98 15.42 -2.60
N TYR A 664 24.19 16.48 -2.34
CA TYR A 664 24.14 17.70 -3.18
C TYR A 664 24.29 18.90 -2.25
N ASP A 665 25.19 19.81 -2.60
CA ASP A 665 25.56 20.97 -1.78
C ASP A 665 25.14 22.31 -2.39
N LYS A 666 24.40 22.27 -3.51
CA LYS A 666 23.91 23.45 -4.21
C LYS A 666 22.41 23.42 -4.36
N THR A 667 21.81 24.59 -4.42
CA THR A 667 20.40 24.83 -4.67
C THR A 667 20.23 26.13 -5.46
N ASP A 668 19.26 26.16 -6.36
CA ASP A 668 18.75 27.37 -6.98
C ASP A 668 17.62 28.03 -6.17
N GLY A 669 17.18 27.36 -5.09
CA GLY A 669 16.08 27.76 -4.22
C GLY A 669 14.79 26.99 -4.43
N ASN A 670 14.73 26.12 -5.44
CA ASN A 670 13.53 25.39 -5.86
C ASN A 670 13.74 23.87 -5.78
N ASP A 671 14.32 23.40 -4.70
CA ASP A 671 14.74 22.01 -4.53
C ASP A 671 14.10 21.36 -3.31
N PHE A 672 14.25 20.06 -3.21
CA PHE A 672 14.08 19.35 -1.96
C PHE A 672 15.23 19.64 -1.01
N TYR A 673 14.92 19.65 0.26
CA TYR A 673 15.89 19.70 1.35
C TYR A 673 15.65 18.54 2.31
N LEU A 674 16.75 17.86 2.64
CA LEU A 674 16.73 16.70 3.52
C LEU A 674 17.64 17.01 4.72
N ILE A 675 17.14 16.75 5.92
CA ILE A 675 17.89 16.94 7.17
C ILE A 675 17.65 15.77 8.12
N VAL A 676 18.75 15.30 8.75
CA VAL A 676 18.72 14.28 9.79
C VAL A 676 19.33 14.86 11.04
N PHE A 677 18.55 14.90 12.11
CA PHE A 677 19.02 15.36 13.43
C PHE A 677 19.52 14.19 14.27
N GLU A 678 20.48 14.50 15.13
CA GLU A 678 20.86 13.63 16.24
C GLU A 678 19.67 13.41 17.20
N PRO A 679 19.67 12.34 18.00
CA PRO A 679 18.59 12.06 18.95
C PRO A 679 18.25 13.29 19.79
N ASN A 680 16.95 13.54 19.95
CA ASN A 680 16.41 14.70 20.68
C ASN A 680 16.88 16.07 20.14
N CYS A 681 17.23 16.17 18.87
CA CYS A 681 17.77 17.38 18.24
C CYS A 681 19.01 17.94 18.95
N ASP A 682 19.89 17.07 19.48
CA ASP A 682 21.13 17.52 20.12
C ASP A 682 22.17 18.09 19.11
N GLY A 683 21.94 17.85 17.83
CA GLY A 683 22.76 18.35 16.70
C GLY A 683 22.14 17.93 15.38
N VAL A 684 22.82 18.27 14.28
CA VAL A 684 22.47 17.83 12.92
C VAL A 684 23.51 16.82 12.45
N ARG A 685 23.04 15.65 11.99
CA ARG A 685 23.89 14.57 11.50
C ARG A 685 24.14 14.63 10.00
N TYR A 686 23.12 14.99 9.23
CA TYR A 686 23.18 15.00 7.78
C TYR A 686 22.25 16.06 7.19
N THR A 687 22.65 16.66 6.09
CA THR A 687 21.82 17.55 5.26
C THR A 687 22.16 17.35 3.79
N SER A 688 21.19 17.58 2.91
CA SER A 688 21.42 17.59 1.46
C SER A 688 20.29 18.34 0.76
N TYR A 689 20.60 18.93 -0.40
CA TYR A 689 19.58 19.29 -1.39
C TYR A 689 19.36 18.14 -2.37
N LEU A 690 18.26 18.17 -3.12
CA LEU A 690 17.98 17.29 -4.25
C LEU A 690 17.04 18.03 -5.22
N GLY A 691 17.52 18.35 -6.40
CA GLY A 691 16.76 19.04 -7.45
C GLY A 691 17.63 19.41 -8.64
N GLY A 692 17.06 20.06 -9.64
CA GLY A 692 17.75 20.55 -10.82
C GLY A 692 18.45 21.91 -10.56
N ASP A 693 19.31 22.32 -11.51
CA ASP A 693 20.04 23.58 -11.38
C ASP A 693 19.19 24.82 -11.79
N SER A 694 18.00 24.62 -12.37
CA SER A 694 17.17 25.70 -12.95
C SER A 694 15.66 25.39 -12.97
N SER A 695 15.27 24.17 -12.60
CA SER A 695 13.86 23.72 -12.60
C SER A 695 13.18 24.03 -11.27
N LEU A 696 11.84 24.15 -11.33
CA LEU A 696 11.01 24.27 -10.12
C LEU A 696 10.61 22.87 -9.63
N ASP A 697 11.47 22.26 -8.84
CA ASP A 697 11.22 20.89 -8.33
C ASP A 697 10.38 20.93 -7.04
N HIS A 698 9.20 20.31 -7.04
CA HIS A 698 8.23 20.39 -5.94
C HIS A 698 7.35 19.14 -5.90
N VAL A 699 6.35 19.14 -5.04
CA VAL A 699 5.29 18.10 -4.98
C VAL A 699 3.94 18.79 -5.08
N ASP A 700 3.05 18.27 -5.92
CA ASP A 700 1.70 18.82 -6.13
C ASP A 700 0.67 18.32 -5.10
N GLY A 701 1.09 17.91 -3.95
CA GLY A 701 0.27 17.41 -2.87
C GLY A 701 0.80 16.09 -2.30
N GLY A 702 0.08 15.51 -1.36
CA GLY A 702 0.37 14.18 -0.84
C GLY A 702 1.61 14.07 0.03
N THR A 703 1.98 12.82 0.31
CA THR A 703 3.05 12.44 1.24
C THR A 703 4.10 11.59 0.56
N SER A 704 5.38 11.90 0.77
CA SER A 704 6.50 10.97 0.59
C SER A 704 6.67 10.11 1.85
N ARG A 705 7.40 9.01 1.79
CA ARG A 705 7.55 8.13 2.94
C ARG A 705 8.99 7.75 3.19
N PHE A 706 9.36 7.70 4.47
CA PHE A 706 10.55 7.02 4.94
C PHE A 706 10.22 5.57 5.31
N ASP A 707 11.13 4.64 5.03
CA ASP A 707 11.09 3.36 5.72
C ASP A 707 11.78 3.47 7.11
N LYS A 708 11.60 2.45 7.95
CA LYS A 708 12.16 2.43 9.31
C LYS A 708 13.69 2.47 9.40
N ARG A 709 14.39 2.33 8.27
CA ARG A 709 15.85 2.44 8.16
C ARG A 709 16.31 3.86 7.81
N GLY A 710 15.37 4.76 7.55
CA GLY A 710 15.65 6.13 7.13
C GLY A 710 15.83 6.30 5.62
N ILE A 711 15.47 5.31 4.80
CA ILE A 711 15.45 5.45 3.35
C ILE A 711 14.19 6.23 2.96
N ILE A 712 14.33 7.28 2.17
CA ILE A 712 13.19 8.05 1.64
C ILE A 712 12.79 7.56 0.26
N TYR A 713 11.49 7.49 0.05
CA TYR A 713 10.80 7.22 -1.22
C TYR A 713 9.94 8.42 -1.56
N GLY A 714 10.25 9.10 -2.66
CA GLY A 714 9.60 10.34 -3.05
C GLY A 714 9.09 10.30 -4.49
N ALA A 715 7.96 10.99 -4.70
CA ALA A 715 7.49 11.43 -6.00
C ALA A 715 7.72 12.93 -6.10
N VAL A 716 8.03 13.43 -7.28
CA VAL A 716 8.38 14.83 -7.50
C VAL A 716 7.85 15.31 -8.82
N CYS A 717 7.34 16.52 -8.84
CA CYS A 717 7.08 17.30 -10.05
C CYS A 717 8.42 17.92 -10.47
N ALA A 718 9.13 17.22 -11.35
CA ALA A 718 10.51 17.51 -11.69
C ALA A 718 10.63 18.26 -13.02
N SER A 719 11.66 19.07 -13.12
CA SER A 719 12.06 19.76 -14.35
C SER A 719 10.94 20.61 -14.95
N CYS A 720 10.17 21.27 -14.10
CA CYS A 720 9.07 22.14 -14.52
C CYS A 720 9.57 23.30 -15.37
N GLY A 721 8.79 23.69 -16.37
CA GLY A 721 9.19 24.69 -17.38
C GLY A 721 9.96 24.11 -18.57
N GLY A 722 9.94 22.77 -18.75
CA GLY A 722 10.56 22.09 -19.90
C GLY A 722 12.05 21.83 -19.74
N PHE A 723 12.59 21.98 -18.54
CA PHE A 723 13.98 21.67 -18.21
C PHE A 723 14.24 20.13 -18.25
N ASN A 724 15.49 19.73 -18.17
CA ASN A 724 15.90 18.32 -18.12
C ASN A 724 17.14 18.19 -17.22
N ASP A 725 17.04 18.77 -16.03
CA ASP A 725 18.16 18.95 -15.09
C ASP A 725 17.95 18.27 -13.74
N PHE A 726 16.78 17.64 -13.49
CA PHE A 726 16.59 16.83 -12.30
C PHE A 726 17.63 15.70 -12.26
N PRO A 727 18.32 15.48 -11.12
CA PRO A 727 19.49 14.61 -11.00
C PRO A 727 19.12 13.12 -11.11
N THR A 728 18.81 12.65 -12.32
CA THR A 728 18.59 11.23 -12.56
C THR A 728 19.87 10.44 -12.39
N GLN A 729 19.79 9.28 -11.75
CA GLN A 729 20.94 8.41 -11.49
C GLN A 729 20.72 7.02 -12.11
N PRO A 730 21.74 6.42 -12.75
CA PRO A 730 21.72 5.03 -13.15
C PRO A 730 21.61 4.10 -11.92
N PRO A 731 20.86 2.99 -12.03
CA PRO A 731 20.14 2.53 -13.23
C PRO A 731 18.72 3.10 -13.32
N SER A 732 18.52 4.29 -13.87
CA SER A 732 17.18 4.85 -14.01
C SER A 732 16.44 4.29 -15.24
N VAL A 733 15.11 4.17 -15.13
CA VAL A 733 14.25 3.74 -16.26
C VAL A 733 14.25 4.77 -17.37
N LYS A 734 14.24 6.07 -17.00
CA LYS A 734 14.27 7.21 -17.92
C LYS A 734 15.19 8.32 -17.42
N PHE A 735 16.11 8.71 -18.27
CA PHE A 735 17.12 9.74 -17.99
C PHE A 735 16.72 11.12 -18.49
N LYS A 736 15.71 11.23 -19.33
CA LYS A 736 15.32 12.47 -19.96
C LYS A 736 13.85 12.74 -19.73
N ASN A 737 13.54 14.01 -19.47
CA ASN A 737 12.21 14.53 -19.61
C ASN A 737 11.83 14.48 -21.11
N ASN A 738 10.73 13.83 -21.44
CA ASN A 738 10.22 13.71 -22.81
C ASN A 738 9.20 14.80 -23.14
N ILE A 739 8.94 15.69 -22.20
CA ILE A 739 7.94 16.75 -22.28
C ILE A 739 8.64 18.06 -22.61
N SER A 740 8.04 18.89 -23.44
CA SER A 740 8.55 20.18 -23.85
C SER A 740 7.83 21.37 -23.18
N GLY A 741 6.88 21.10 -22.28
CA GLY A 741 5.96 22.08 -21.71
C GLY A 741 6.16 22.25 -20.21
N GLU A 742 5.30 21.63 -19.42
CA GLU A 742 5.21 21.82 -17.98
C GLU A 742 6.14 20.88 -17.19
N CYS A 743 5.59 20.05 -16.27
CA CYS A 743 6.34 19.22 -15.36
C CYS A 743 6.32 17.73 -15.74
N SER A 744 7.31 16.98 -15.29
CA SER A 744 7.34 15.52 -15.37
C SER A 744 7.36 14.88 -13.99
N ASN A 745 6.46 13.95 -13.72
CA ASN A 745 6.56 13.13 -12.52
C ASN A 745 7.86 12.32 -12.56
N ALA A 746 8.69 12.52 -11.56
CA ALA A 746 9.88 11.73 -11.31
C ALA A 746 9.77 11.04 -9.96
N ALA A 747 10.49 9.93 -9.82
CA ALA A 747 10.55 9.17 -8.59
C ALA A 747 12.00 9.06 -8.13
N PHE A 748 12.23 9.19 -6.82
CA PHE A 748 13.56 9.02 -6.23
C PHE A 748 13.53 8.15 -4.98
N LYS A 749 14.62 7.42 -4.79
CA LYS A 749 14.93 6.66 -3.59
C LYS A 749 16.31 7.08 -3.12
N LEU A 750 16.40 7.61 -1.90
CA LEU A 750 17.66 8.04 -1.33
C LEU A 750 17.91 7.32 0.01
N ASP A 751 19.04 6.66 0.12
CA ASP A 751 19.53 6.01 1.31
C ASP A 751 20.68 6.84 1.92
N PHE A 752 20.48 7.35 3.12
CA PHE A 752 21.51 8.13 3.84
C PHE A 752 22.64 7.27 4.40
N GLN A 753 22.52 5.92 4.30
CA GLN A 753 23.47 4.94 4.84
C GLN A 753 23.80 5.15 6.34
N LEU A 754 22.83 5.71 7.05
CA LEU A 754 22.93 5.92 8.49
C LEU A 754 22.43 4.70 9.28
N HIS A 755 22.47 3.50 8.72
CA HIS A 755 21.94 2.24 9.29
C HIS A 755 22.55 1.94 10.66
N THR A 756 22.13 2.69 11.66
CA THR A 756 22.63 2.60 13.04
C THR A 756 21.75 1.74 13.92
N ALA A 757 20.56 1.37 13.47
CA ALA A 757 19.56 0.61 14.22
C ALA A 757 19.41 -0.81 13.69
N ILE A 758 19.26 -1.78 14.59
CA ILE A 758 18.67 -3.08 14.25
C ILE A 758 17.16 -2.95 14.20
N ILE A 759 16.54 -3.58 13.20
CA ILE A 759 15.09 -3.65 13.03
C ILE A 759 14.70 -5.11 12.98
N ALA A 760 13.93 -5.55 13.97
CA ALA A 760 13.31 -6.86 13.95
C ALA A 760 12.05 -6.80 13.08
N ASP A 761 12.02 -7.61 12.04
CA ASP A 761 10.89 -7.75 11.13
C ASP A 761 10.81 -9.17 10.64
N PHE A 762 9.61 -9.76 10.68
CA PHE A 762 9.34 -11.06 10.09
C PHE A 762 7.86 -11.21 9.75
N ARG A 763 7.57 -12.16 8.87
CA ARG A 763 6.21 -12.59 8.57
C ARG A 763 6.08 -14.09 8.77
N ALA A 764 5.08 -14.49 9.55
CA ALA A 764 4.68 -15.88 9.70
C ALA A 764 3.69 -16.25 8.58
N SER A 765 3.88 -17.40 7.95
CA SER A 765 2.99 -17.90 6.90
C SER A 765 2.86 -19.42 6.92
N PRO A 766 1.62 -19.96 6.89
CA PRO A 766 0.33 -19.24 6.89
C PRO A 766 -0.04 -18.73 8.31
N ARG A 767 -0.79 -17.62 8.38
CA ARG A 767 -1.28 -17.05 9.67
C ARG A 767 -2.52 -17.79 10.20
N PHE A 768 -3.31 -18.36 9.30
CA PHE A 768 -4.48 -19.19 9.64
C PHE A 768 -4.36 -20.51 8.90
N ALA A 769 -4.38 -21.59 9.61
CA ALA A 769 -4.32 -22.93 9.03
C ALA A 769 -4.86 -23.99 10.00
N CYS A 770 -5.02 -25.19 9.48
CA CYS A 770 -5.52 -26.32 10.23
C CYS A 770 -4.37 -27.20 10.72
N ILE A 771 -4.42 -27.66 11.95
CA ILE A 771 -3.41 -28.54 12.55
C ILE A 771 -3.45 -29.96 11.93
N PRO A 772 -2.28 -30.65 11.82
CA PRO A 772 -0.94 -30.12 12.05
C PRO A 772 -0.48 -29.21 10.89
N GLN A 773 0.10 -28.06 11.22
CA GLN A 773 0.56 -27.09 10.23
C GLN A 773 1.98 -26.62 10.50
N THR A 774 2.83 -26.70 9.48
CA THR A 774 4.14 -26.06 9.51
C THR A 774 4.00 -24.61 9.05
N VAL A 775 4.43 -23.70 9.91
CA VAL A 775 4.50 -22.25 9.66
C VAL A 775 5.95 -21.88 9.38
N SER A 776 6.18 -21.11 8.33
CA SER A 776 7.50 -20.56 8.00
C SER A 776 7.58 -19.12 8.51
N MET A 777 8.66 -18.79 9.24
CA MET A 777 8.96 -17.44 9.71
C MET A 777 10.00 -16.83 8.77
N ASN A 778 9.58 -15.90 7.93
CA ASN A 778 10.45 -15.23 6.97
C ASN A 778 10.90 -13.89 7.55
N SER A 779 12.13 -13.86 8.10
CA SER A 779 12.72 -12.65 8.65
C SER A 779 13.42 -11.83 7.57
N LYS A 780 13.14 -10.53 7.55
CA LYS A 780 13.87 -9.52 6.77
C LYS A 780 14.91 -8.79 7.59
N SER A 781 15.00 -9.10 8.87
CA SER A 781 15.99 -8.50 9.79
C SER A 781 17.41 -8.84 9.35
N LYS A 782 18.30 -7.85 9.44
CA LYS A 782 19.75 -8.06 9.35
C LYS A 782 20.31 -7.94 10.77
N ALA A 783 20.67 -9.05 11.38
CA ALA A 783 21.12 -9.13 12.78
C ALA A 783 22.28 -10.11 12.90
N ALA A 784 23.15 -9.91 13.89
CA ALA A 784 24.19 -10.86 14.21
C ALA A 784 23.62 -12.16 14.82
N HIS A 785 22.54 -12.04 15.58
CA HIS A 785 21.87 -13.18 16.23
C HIS A 785 20.37 -13.02 16.20
N TYR A 786 19.68 -14.19 16.08
CA TYR A 786 18.21 -14.33 16.08
C TYR A 786 17.81 -15.24 17.22
N TYR A 787 16.74 -14.88 17.95
CA TYR A 787 16.14 -15.68 19.02
C TYR A 787 14.64 -15.74 18.83
N TRP A 788 14.16 -16.91 18.44
CA TRP A 788 12.76 -17.19 18.20
C TRP A 788 12.11 -17.88 19.39
N ASP A 789 10.87 -17.55 19.65
CA ASP A 789 10.03 -18.12 20.68
C ASP A 789 8.63 -18.24 20.03
N PHE A 790 8.25 -19.48 19.68
CA PHE A 790 7.11 -19.72 18.79
C PHE A 790 5.75 -19.72 19.50
N ASP A 791 5.73 -19.72 20.83
CA ASP A 791 4.53 -19.67 21.66
C ASP A 791 4.58 -18.61 22.77
N ASN A 792 5.63 -17.79 22.74
CA ASN A 792 5.88 -16.68 23.67
C ASN A 792 5.93 -17.11 25.14
N ASP A 793 6.50 -18.28 25.41
CA ASP A 793 6.69 -18.80 26.76
C ASP A 793 7.96 -18.27 27.47
N GLY A 794 8.78 -17.50 26.74
CA GLY A 794 10.01 -16.89 27.20
C GLY A 794 11.26 -17.75 26.94
N ILE A 795 11.10 -18.93 26.37
CA ILE A 795 12.19 -19.85 26.03
C ILE A 795 12.52 -19.66 24.53
N THR A 796 13.79 -19.74 24.17
CA THR A 796 14.20 -19.68 22.77
C THR A 796 14.08 -21.04 22.14
N ASP A 797 13.29 -21.14 21.08
CA ASP A 797 13.03 -22.38 20.32
C ASP A 797 14.00 -22.57 19.15
N ASP A 798 14.40 -21.46 18.49
CA ASP A 798 15.28 -21.48 17.32
C ASP A 798 16.14 -20.23 17.24
N THR A 799 17.30 -20.33 16.55
CA THR A 799 18.25 -19.22 16.35
C THR A 799 18.61 -19.00 14.88
N THR A 800 18.00 -19.70 13.96
CA THR A 800 18.22 -19.48 12.52
C THR A 800 17.46 -18.25 12.02
N GLN A 801 17.89 -17.67 10.92
CA GLN A 801 17.26 -16.47 10.39
C GLN A 801 15.82 -16.72 9.95
N ASN A 802 15.54 -17.85 9.29
CA ASN A 802 14.25 -18.19 8.71
C ASN A 802 13.80 -19.59 9.14
N PRO A 803 13.38 -19.77 10.39
CA PRO A 803 12.98 -21.09 10.89
C PRO A 803 11.60 -21.51 10.39
N GLN A 804 11.31 -22.80 10.62
CA GLN A 804 9.99 -23.39 10.44
C GLN A 804 9.57 -24.11 11.71
N TYR A 805 8.33 -23.95 12.11
CA TYR A 805 7.77 -24.65 13.28
C TYR A 805 6.43 -25.31 12.95
N THR A 806 6.20 -26.52 13.47
CA THR A 806 4.96 -27.25 13.23
C THR A 806 4.06 -27.24 14.46
N TYR A 807 2.96 -26.50 14.36
CA TYR A 807 1.93 -26.47 15.38
C TYR A 807 1.03 -27.71 15.27
N THR A 808 0.88 -28.44 16.38
CA THR A 808 0.06 -29.66 16.44
C THR A 808 -1.19 -29.53 17.30
N LYS A 809 -1.35 -28.40 18.00
CA LYS A 809 -2.54 -28.06 18.78
C LYS A 809 -3.22 -26.83 18.21
N ALA A 810 -4.55 -26.81 18.28
CA ALA A 810 -5.33 -25.64 17.90
C ALA A 810 -5.22 -24.55 18.98
N GLY A 811 -5.22 -23.30 18.52
CA GLY A 811 -5.18 -22.11 19.36
C GLY A 811 -4.52 -20.93 18.68
N PRO A 812 -4.64 -19.73 19.24
CA PRO A 812 -3.81 -18.60 18.86
C PRO A 812 -2.42 -18.76 19.48
N TYR A 813 -1.39 -18.44 18.70
CA TYR A 813 0.00 -18.41 19.14
C TYR A 813 0.59 -17.07 18.81
N THR A 814 1.29 -16.47 19.76
CA THR A 814 2.09 -15.26 19.56
C THR A 814 3.53 -15.71 19.34
N ILE A 815 4.09 -15.40 18.19
CA ILE A 815 5.48 -15.67 17.85
C ILE A 815 6.30 -14.45 18.18
N ARG A 816 7.40 -14.61 18.89
CA ARG A 816 8.34 -13.54 19.24
C ARG A 816 9.67 -13.77 18.54
N LEU A 817 10.19 -12.73 17.88
CA LEU A 817 11.56 -12.67 17.39
C LEU A 817 12.32 -11.57 18.13
N VAL A 818 13.47 -11.92 18.70
CA VAL A 818 14.45 -10.96 19.20
C VAL A 818 15.66 -11.01 18.30
N CYS A 819 15.96 -9.90 17.65
CA CYS A 819 17.18 -9.69 16.88
C CYS A 819 18.20 -8.97 17.74
N VAL A 820 19.46 -9.44 17.76
CA VAL A 820 20.54 -8.84 18.56
C VAL A 820 21.74 -8.55 17.68
N ASP A 821 22.21 -7.30 17.76
CA ASP A 821 23.49 -6.87 17.20
C ASP A 821 24.08 -5.78 18.11
N THR A 822 25.13 -6.12 18.82
CA THR A 822 25.75 -5.22 19.81
C THR A 822 26.44 -4.00 19.20
N ASN A 823 26.62 -3.99 17.86
CA ASN A 823 27.25 -2.90 17.12
C ASN A 823 26.24 -1.80 16.74
N THR A 824 24.95 -2.03 16.97
CA THR A 824 23.90 -1.06 16.68
C THR A 824 23.55 -0.20 17.91
N CYS A 825 22.99 0.98 17.67
CA CYS A 825 22.63 1.93 18.75
C CYS A 825 21.61 1.37 19.73
N ASN A 826 20.67 0.55 19.25
CA ASN A 826 19.62 -0.06 20.06
C ASN A 826 19.97 -1.47 20.52
N ARG A 827 21.11 -2.06 20.06
CA ARG A 827 21.68 -3.36 20.42
C ARG A 827 20.76 -4.56 20.23
N PHE A 828 19.47 -4.41 20.38
CA PHE A 828 18.46 -5.42 20.11
C PHE A 828 17.12 -4.79 19.71
N ASP A 829 16.33 -5.55 19.01
CA ASP A 829 14.96 -5.24 18.69
C ASP A 829 14.07 -6.48 18.80
N THR A 830 12.79 -6.28 19.10
CA THR A 830 11.83 -7.36 19.29
C THR A 830 10.57 -7.07 18.52
N VAL A 831 10.10 -8.08 17.78
CA VAL A 831 8.84 -8.03 17.05
C VAL A 831 8.00 -9.27 17.37
N TYR A 832 6.69 -9.10 17.31
CA TYR A 832 5.70 -10.15 17.56
C TYR A 832 4.80 -10.29 16.34
N ASP A 833 4.43 -11.52 16.01
CA ASP A 833 3.40 -11.84 15.04
C ASP A 833 2.48 -12.94 15.61
N GLU A 834 1.24 -13.01 15.14
CA GLU A 834 0.24 -13.93 15.63
C GLU A 834 -0.19 -14.90 14.51
N VAL A 835 -0.31 -16.18 14.89
CA VAL A 835 -0.86 -17.22 14.03
C VAL A 835 -1.97 -17.96 14.75
N THR A 836 -3.04 -18.29 14.05
CA THR A 836 -4.16 -19.05 14.60
C THR A 836 -4.24 -20.41 13.94
N MET A 837 -4.04 -21.46 14.74
CA MET A 837 -4.17 -22.83 14.31
C MET A 837 -5.57 -23.34 14.63
N LEU A 838 -6.23 -23.88 13.63
CA LEU A 838 -7.60 -24.35 13.70
C LEU A 838 -7.66 -25.86 13.87
N ASP A 839 -8.59 -26.31 14.69
CA ASP A 839 -9.02 -27.71 14.70
C ASP A 839 -9.93 -28.00 13.49
N ASN A 840 -10.19 -29.27 13.22
CA ASN A 840 -11.08 -29.66 12.14
C ASN A 840 -12.46 -28.98 12.30
N SER A 841 -12.90 -28.32 11.23
CA SER A 841 -14.24 -27.75 11.21
C SER A 841 -15.28 -28.80 10.88
N THR A 842 -16.47 -28.61 11.39
CA THR A 842 -17.65 -29.42 11.04
C THR A 842 -18.76 -28.47 10.58
N ALA A 843 -19.20 -28.67 9.36
CA ALA A 843 -20.36 -27.96 8.82
C ALA A 843 -21.64 -28.61 9.34
N ASP A 844 -22.50 -27.85 10.01
CA ASP A 844 -23.83 -28.29 10.43
C ASP A 844 -24.79 -27.10 10.47
N PHE A 845 -26.05 -27.36 10.17
CA PHE A 845 -27.10 -26.35 10.26
C PHE A 845 -28.47 -26.97 10.41
N THR A 846 -29.41 -26.20 10.95
CA THR A 846 -30.83 -26.49 10.95
C THR A 846 -31.57 -25.43 10.16
N TYR A 847 -32.78 -25.75 9.68
CA TYR A 847 -33.62 -24.80 9.00
C TYR A 847 -35.08 -25.02 9.33
N GLU A 848 -35.88 -23.96 9.22
CA GLU A 848 -37.31 -23.94 9.28
C GLU A 848 -37.86 -23.49 7.94
N MET A 849 -38.99 -24.11 7.47
CA MET A 849 -39.58 -23.80 6.18
C MET A 849 -40.94 -23.15 6.36
N SER A 850 -41.19 -22.11 5.62
CA SER A 850 -42.51 -21.53 5.38
C SER A 850 -42.96 -21.82 3.96
N TYR A 851 -43.97 -22.66 3.84
CA TYR A 851 -44.50 -23.08 2.52
C TYR A 851 -45.40 -22.03 1.87
N CYS A 852 -45.83 -21.02 2.63
CA CYS A 852 -46.72 -19.96 2.14
C CYS A 852 -46.02 -18.96 1.21
N ASP A 853 -44.75 -18.72 1.49
CA ASP A 853 -43.93 -17.69 0.84
C ASP A 853 -42.61 -18.25 0.33
N ASN A 854 -42.47 -19.57 0.29
CA ASN A 854 -41.24 -20.29 -0.10
C ASN A 854 -39.99 -19.82 0.65
N THR A 855 -40.15 -19.47 1.92
CA THR A 855 -39.05 -18.95 2.76
C THR A 855 -38.41 -20.07 3.58
N ILE A 856 -37.11 -20.05 3.70
CA ILE A 856 -36.36 -20.81 4.72
C ILE A 856 -35.62 -19.85 5.67
N THR A 857 -35.66 -20.19 6.94
CA THR A 857 -34.83 -19.55 7.96
C THR A 857 -33.81 -20.55 8.46
N ILE A 858 -32.55 -20.22 8.36
CA ILE A 858 -31.43 -21.12 8.61
C ILE A 858 -30.75 -20.74 9.91
N LYS A 859 -30.31 -21.75 10.67
CA LYS A 859 -29.48 -21.60 11.86
C LYS A 859 -28.21 -22.40 11.70
N ASN A 860 -27.08 -21.72 11.62
CA ASN A 860 -25.76 -22.33 11.59
C ASN A 860 -25.47 -23.03 12.93
N LYS A 861 -24.93 -24.25 12.87
CA LYS A 861 -24.54 -25.10 14.00
C LYS A 861 -23.11 -25.60 13.87
N SER A 862 -22.37 -25.11 12.89
CA SER A 862 -21.01 -25.49 12.61
C SER A 862 -20.09 -25.22 13.79
N LYS A 863 -19.03 -26.01 13.89
CA LYS A 863 -17.97 -25.86 14.90
C LYS A 863 -16.67 -25.49 14.22
N ASN A 864 -15.83 -24.72 14.92
CA ASN A 864 -14.49 -24.30 14.50
C ASN A 864 -14.49 -23.57 13.13
N GLN A 865 -15.58 -22.84 12.82
CA GLN A 865 -15.67 -22.04 11.59
C GLN A 865 -15.11 -20.63 11.80
N ILE A 866 -14.36 -20.13 10.80
CA ILE A 866 -13.96 -18.72 10.67
C ILE A 866 -14.71 -18.08 9.51
N THR A 867 -14.90 -18.84 8.42
CA THR A 867 -15.61 -18.41 7.23
C THR A 867 -16.68 -19.40 6.85
N PHE A 868 -17.75 -18.90 6.26
CA PHE A 868 -18.82 -19.72 5.73
C PHE A 868 -19.24 -19.20 4.36
N LEU A 869 -19.86 -20.07 3.59
CA LEU A 869 -20.53 -19.77 2.33
C LEU A 869 -21.79 -20.60 2.23
N TRP A 870 -22.93 -19.95 2.16
CA TRP A 870 -24.20 -20.54 1.83
C TRP A 870 -24.40 -20.56 0.32
N ASP A 871 -24.79 -21.71 -0.20
CA ASP A 871 -25.27 -21.90 -1.57
C ASP A 871 -26.72 -22.41 -1.46
N PHE A 872 -27.68 -21.58 -1.85
CA PHE A 872 -29.08 -21.89 -1.68
C PHE A 872 -29.61 -22.88 -2.76
N GLY A 873 -28.78 -23.19 -3.77
CA GLY A 873 -29.12 -24.16 -4.82
C GLY A 873 -29.99 -23.59 -5.93
N ASP A 874 -30.25 -22.29 -5.92
CA ASP A 874 -30.98 -21.53 -6.97
C ASP A 874 -30.08 -20.55 -7.71
N GLY A 875 -28.76 -20.60 -7.44
CA GLY A 875 -27.72 -19.74 -8.01
C GLY A 875 -27.36 -18.53 -7.14
N ILE A 876 -28.04 -18.35 -5.99
CA ILE A 876 -27.73 -17.28 -5.04
C ILE A 876 -26.76 -17.82 -3.98
N LEU A 877 -25.75 -17.01 -3.65
CA LEU A 877 -24.73 -17.30 -2.65
C LEU A 877 -24.74 -16.21 -1.57
N ASP A 878 -24.48 -16.58 -0.29
CA ASP A 878 -24.27 -15.64 0.82
C ASP A 878 -23.08 -16.08 1.67
N SER A 879 -22.12 -15.19 1.84
CA SER A 879 -20.93 -15.38 2.72
C SER A 879 -20.88 -14.36 3.84
N THR A 880 -21.91 -13.54 4.02
CA THR A 880 -21.95 -12.39 4.93
C THR A 880 -22.88 -12.62 6.12
N THR A 881 -23.95 -13.40 5.94
CA THR A 881 -24.96 -13.63 6.97
C THR A 881 -24.82 -15.01 7.56
N GLU A 882 -24.44 -15.10 8.83
CA GLU A 882 -24.22 -16.40 9.49
C GLU A 882 -25.48 -17.25 9.59
N ASN A 883 -26.63 -16.62 9.86
CA ASN A 883 -27.95 -17.25 9.99
C ASN A 883 -28.94 -16.60 9.00
N PRO A 884 -28.85 -16.93 7.70
CA PRO A 884 -29.65 -16.22 6.70
C PRO A 884 -31.10 -16.68 6.67
N THR A 885 -31.95 -15.79 6.17
CA THR A 885 -33.29 -16.12 5.68
C THR A 885 -33.28 -15.95 4.17
N HIS A 886 -33.79 -16.98 3.43
CA HIS A 886 -33.78 -16.97 1.98
C HIS A 886 -35.20 -17.28 1.44
N ILE A 887 -35.60 -16.58 0.37
CA ILE A 887 -36.89 -16.72 -0.30
C ILE A 887 -36.66 -17.26 -1.69
N TYR A 888 -37.22 -18.45 -1.98
CA TYR A 888 -37.14 -19.02 -3.32
C TYR A 888 -38.23 -18.47 -4.21
N THR A 889 -37.86 -18.07 -5.43
CA THR A 889 -38.81 -17.48 -6.41
C THR A 889 -39.79 -18.47 -6.97
N ALA A 890 -39.56 -19.78 -6.86
CA ALA A 890 -40.44 -20.85 -7.33
C ALA A 890 -40.45 -22.01 -6.34
N THR A 891 -41.50 -22.81 -6.37
CA THR A 891 -41.52 -24.12 -5.71
C THR A 891 -40.59 -25.08 -6.45
N GLY A 892 -40.01 -26.06 -5.74
CA GLY A 892 -39.09 -27.00 -6.34
C GLY A 892 -38.19 -27.67 -5.29
N LYS A 893 -37.17 -28.36 -5.79
CA LYS A 893 -36.14 -29.02 -4.95
C LYS A 893 -34.86 -28.27 -5.09
N TYR A 894 -34.30 -27.86 -3.96
CA TYR A 894 -33.05 -27.10 -3.89
C TYR A 894 -32.05 -27.79 -2.99
N ASN A 895 -30.79 -27.86 -3.42
CA ASN A 895 -29.70 -28.37 -2.60
C ASN A 895 -29.06 -27.24 -1.81
N LEU A 896 -29.56 -27.00 -0.61
CA LEU A 896 -28.95 -26.01 0.29
C LEU A 896 -27.63 -26.54 0.82
N LYS A 897 -26.54 -25.87 0.53
CA LYS A 897 -25.19 -26.26 0.92
C LYS A 897 -24.53 -25.18 1.76
N LEU A 898 -23.95 -25.62 2.87
CA LEU A 898 -23.03 -24.81 3.68
C LEU A 898 -21.61 -25.30 3.47
N LEU A 899 -20.69 -24.39 3.11
CA LEU A 899 -19.25 -24.62 3.12
C LEU A 899 -18.64 -23.80 4.24
N VAL A 900 -17.85 -24.39 5.09
CA VAL A 900 -17.10 -23.71 6.16
C VAL A 900 -15.61 -23.80 5.87
N ASN A 901 -14.89 -22.72 6.17
CA ASN A 901 -13.43 -22.62 6.04
C ASN A 901 -12.91 -23.00 4.64
N ARG A 902 -13.62 -22.61 3.58
CA ARG A 902 -13.36 -22.98 2.17
C ARG A 902 -11.92 -22.80 1.71
N LYS A 903 -11.18 -21.85 2.27
CA LYS A 903 -9.80 -21.53 1.88
C LYS A 903 -8.76 -22.38 2.63
N TYR A 904 -9.17 -23.19 3.59
CA TYR A 904 -8.30 -23.95 4.50
C TYR A 904 -8.44 -25.46 4.29
N THR A 905 -7.42 -26.22 4.70
CA THR A 905 -7.39 -27.69 4.57
C THR A 905 -8.40 -28.40 5.45
N CYS A 906 -8.84 -27.78 6.56
CA CYS A 906 -9.93 -28.26 7.42
C CYS A 906 -11.31 -27.77 7.00
N SER A 907 -11.51 -27.44 5.72
CA SER A 907 -12.82 -27.12 5.19
C SER A 907 -13.77 -28.33 5.30
N ASP A 908 -15.01 -28.02 5.60
CA ASP A 908 -16.08 -29.02 5.60
C ASP A 908 -17.32 -28.47 4.93
N SER A 909 -18.21 -29.34 4.52
CA SER A 909 -19.45 -28.93 3.89
C SER A 909 -20.60 -29.86 4.23
N MET A 910 -21.79 -29.27 4.41
CA MET A 910 -23.03 -30.00 4.58
C MET A 910 -24.05 -29.57 3.55
N THR A 911 -24.76 -30.55 2.98
CA THR A 911 -25.84 -30.31 2.02
C THR A 911 -27.13 -30.93 2.54
N LYS A 912 -28.22 -30.17 2.52
CA LYS A 912 -29.56 -30.63 2.83
C LYS A 912 -30.49 -30.32 1.67
N LEU A 913 -31.33 -31.29 1.31
CA LEU A 913 -32.34 -31.10 0.29
C LEU A 913 -33.53 -30.33 0.89
N ILE A 914 -33.87 -29.20 0.29
CA ILE A 914 -35.04 -28.41 0.56
C ILE A 914 -36.09 -28.81 -0.50
N ASP A 915 -37.27 -29.28 -0.09
CA ASP A 915 -38.30 -29.80 -0.98
C ASP A 915 -39.60 -29.07 -0.72
N PHE A 916 -39.93 -28.06 -1.51
CA PHE A 916 -41.18 -27.35 -1.51
C PHE A 916 -42.28 -28.11 -2.29
N ASP A 917 -41.99 -29.20 -3.03
CA ASP A 917 -42.95 -29.99 -3.79
C ASP A 917 -43.60 -31.07 -2.93
N GLN A 918 -43.12 -31.38 -1.73
CA GLN A 918 -43.71 -32.37 -0.83
C GLN A 918 -45.01 -31.89 -0.19
N PHE A 919 -45.31 -30.59 -0.26
CA PHE A 919 -46.58 -30.09 0.23
C PHE A 919 -47.71 -30.40 -0.75
N LYS A 920 -48.37 -31.53 -0.56
CA LYS A 920 -49.66 -31.82 -1.20
C LYS A 920 -50.75 -31.11 -0.43
N PRO A 921 -51.55 -30.22 -1.07
CA PRO A 921 -52.70 -29.63 -0.42
C PRO A 921 -53.57 -30.78 0.14
N THR A 922 -53.88 -30.77 1.41
CA THR A 922 -54.80 -31.72 2.02
C THR A 922 -56.18 -31.47 1.33
N PRO A 923 -56.87 -32.48 0.82
CA PRO A 923 -58.17 -32.27 0.24
C PRO A 923 -59.08 -31.52 1.22
N ILE A 924 -59.83 -30.53 0.73
CA ILE A 924 -60.80 -29.81 1.56
C ILE A 924 -61.86 -30.82 1.99
N LEU A 925 -61.99 -31.05 3.30
CA LEU A 925 -62.99 -31.95 3.91
C LEU A 925 -64.11 -31.09 4.50
N ILE A 926 -65.30 -31.26 3.95
CA ILE A 926 -66.52 -30.58 4.44
C ILE A 926 -67.43 -31.61 5.05
N PRO A 927 -67.69 -31.57 6.35
CA PRO A 927 -68.65 -32.50 6.99
C PRO A 927 -70.05 -32.18 6.53
N ASN A 928 -70.93 -33.20 6.48
CA ASN A 928 -72.34 -33.04 6.18
C ASN A 928 -73.25 -33.09 7.38
N VAL A 929 -72.67 -33.31 8.59
CA VAL A 929 -73.39 -33.29 9.85
C VAL A 929 -72.44 -32.81 10.96
N PHE A 930 -72.87 -32.05 11.93
CA PHE A 930 -72.20 -31.72 13.15
C PHE A 930 -73.15 -31.63 14.33
N THR A 931 -72.66 -31.75 15.57
CA THR A 931 -73.45 -31.92 16.78
C THR A 931 -73.15 -30.85 17.84
N PRO A 932 -73.67 -29.61 17.66
CA PRO A 932 -73.39 -28.51 18.60
C PRO A 932 -74.20 -28.70 19.93
N ASN A 933 -73.74 -29.68 20.75
CA ASN A 933 -74.33 -30.06 22.05
C ASN A 933 -73.48 -29.59 23.22
N GLY A 934 -72.23 -29.10 22.97
CA GLY A 934 -71.34 -28.56 23.98
C GLY A 934 -70.44 -29.61 24.66
N ASP A 935 -70.28 -30.80 24.09
CA ASP A 935 -69.44 -31.87 24.65
C ASP A 935 -68.00 -31.79 24.21
N GLY A 936 -67.62 -30.80 23.41
CA GLY A 936 -66.29 -30.57 22.86
C GLY A 936 -65.94 -31.39 21.62
N HIS A 937 -66.88 -32.19 21.06
CA HIS A 937 -66.74 -33.01 19.87
C HIS A 937 -67.78 -32.63 18.80
N ASN A 938 -67.28 -32.24 17.60
CA ASN A 938 -68.12 -31.85 16.46
C ASN A 938 -69.14 -30.74 16.80
N ASP A 939 -68.79 -29.88 17.74
CA ASP A 939 -69.66 -28.75 18.14
C ASP A 939 -69.69 -27.63 17.09
N LEU A 940 -68.67 -27.66 16.19
CA LEU A 940 -68.52 -26.65 15.13
C LEU A 940 -68.59 -27.32 13.76
N PHE A 941 -69.12 -26.62 12.76
CA PHE A 941 -69.03 -27.00 11.40
C PHE A 941 -67.66 -26.58 10.88
N GLU A 942 -66.64 -27.43 11.10
CA GLU A 942 -65.23 -27.18 10.76
C GLU A 942 -64.86 -27.71 9.39
N ILE A 943 -64.09 -26.92 8.62
CA ILE A 943 -63.57 -27.34 7.32
C ILE A 943 -62.15 -27.80 7.47
N GLY A 944 -61.91 -29.07 7.21
CA GLY A 944 -60.59 -29.65 7.16
C GLY A 944 -59.83 -29.36 5.89
N GLY A 945 -58.48 -29.43 5.94
CA GLY A 945 -57.66 -29.24 4.77
C GLY A 945 -57.40 -27.78 4.38
N VAL A 946 -57.67 -26.81 5.26
CA VAL A 946 -57.37 -25.37 5.09
C VAL A 946 -56.34 -24.89 6.06
N ASN A 947 -55.37 -24.07 5.60
CA ASN A 947 -54.30 -23.53 6.42
C ASN A 947 -54.56 -22.05 6.76
N PRO A 948 -54.79 -21.68 8.03
CA PRO A 948 -55.12 -20.29 8.39
C PRO A 948 -54.00 -19.27 8.15
N LYS A 949 -52.77 -19.72 7.88
CA LYS A 949 -51.62 -18.84 7.59
C LYS A 949 -51.46 -18.52 6.11
N CYS A 950 -51.97 -19.39 5.23
CA CYS A 950 -51.73 -19.27 3.80
C CYS A 950 -52.99 -19.16 2.97
N ASP A 951 -54.08 -19.81 3.42
CA ASP A 951 -55.31 -19.86 2.64
C ASP A 951 -56.25 -18.74 3.05
N SER A 952 -57.15 -18.39 2.17
CA SER A 952 -58.28 -17.54 2.48
C SER A 952 -59.61 -18.29 2.25
N MET A 953 -60.59 -18.03 3.08
CA MET A 953 -61.89 -18.72 3.03
C MET A 953 -63.03 -17.71 3.10
N GLU A 954 -64.03 -17.98 2.34
CA GLU A 954 -65.32 -17.34 2.45
C GLU A 954 -66.39 -18.44 2.70
N MET A 955 -67.07 -18.40 3.84
CA MET A 955 -68.11 -19.37 4.21
C MET A 955 -69.41 -18.64 4.47
N GLU A 956 -70.45 -19.13 3.87
CA GLU A 956 -71.86 -18.66 4.04
C GLU A 956 -72.78 -19.85 4.31
N ILE A 957 -73.64 -19.76 5.35
CA ILE A 957 -74.63 -20.79 5.71
C ILE A 957 -76.01 -20.20 5.65
N TYR A 958 -76.95 -20.97 5.08
CA TYR A 958 -78.27 -20.52 4.79
C TYR A 958 -79.30 -21.51 5.36
N THR A 959 -80.47 -21.01 5.78
CA THR A 959 -81.66 -21.87 6.06
C THR A 959 -82.14 -22.47 4.74
N ARG A 960 -83.08 -23.46 4.83
CA ARG A 960 -83.71 -24.04 3.67
C ARG A 960 -84.50 -23.05 2.83
N TRP A 961 -84.85 -21.89 3.36
CA TRP A 961 -85.61 -20.80 2.71
C TRP A 961 -84.66 -19.72 2.15
N GLY A 962 -83.38 -19.92 2.15
CA GLY A 962 -82.41 -19.02 1.58
C GLY A 962 -82.02 -17.84 2.46
N GLN A 963 -82.40 -17.81 3.71
CA GLN A 963 -81.96 -16.78 4.71
C GLN A 963 -80.51 -17.08 5.13
N LEU A 964 -79.58 -16.11 5.06
CA LEU A 964 -78.21 -16.19 5.57
C LEU A 964 -78.22 -16.21 7.10
N VAL A 965 -77.61 -17.21 7.75
CA VAL A 965 -77.57 -17.40 9.18
C VAL A 965 -76.17 -17.37 9.77
N PHE A 966 -75.13 -17.50 8.91
CA PHE A 966 -73.73 -17.36 9.30
C PHE A 966 -72.92 -17.00 8.05
N GLU A 967 -71.89 -16.11 8.27
CA GLU A 967 -70.84 -15.83 7.34
C GLU A 967 -69.53 -15.71 8.07
N SER A 968 -68.44 -16.17 7.43
CA SER A 968 -67.07 -16.00 7.93
C SER A 968 -66.12 -15.89 6.77
N LYS A 969 -65.14 -14.95 6.92
CA LYS A 969 -63.96 -14.84 6.06
C LYS A 969 -62.68 -15.20 6.79
N VAL A 970 -62.80 -15.72 8.03
CA VAL A 970 -61.67 -16.07 8.91
C VAL A 970 -61.64 -17.59 9.09
N ILE A 971 -60.55 -18.23 8.66
CA ILE A 971 -60.33 -19.66 8.92
C ILE A 971 -60.15 -19.83 10.46
N GLY A 972 -60.88 -20.78 11.03
CA GLY A 972 -60.93 -20.98 12.50
C GLY A 972 -62.20 -20.35 13.13
N ASN A 973 -62.88 -19.47 12.45
CA ASN A 973 -64.19 -18.96 12.89
C ASN A 973 -65.31 -19.81 12.26
N TRP A 974 -65.58 -20.97 12.90
CA TRP A 974 -66.49 -21.99 12.42
C TRP A 974 -67.92 -21.80 12.97
N TRP A 975 -68.87 -22.30 12.23
CA TRP A 975 -70.28 -22.18 12.63
C TRP A 975 -70.69 -23.17 13.70
N GLY A 976 -71.22 -22.70 14.86
CA GLY A 976 -71.70 -23.49 15.96
C GLY A 976 -73.21 -23.63 15.97
N GLY A 977 -73.89 -23.64 14.85
CA GLY A 977 -75.35 -23.83 14.73
C GLY A 977 -76.21 -22.72 15.34
N LYS A 978 -75.73 -21.45 15.29
CA LYS A 978 -76.36 -20.25 15.80
C LYS A 978 -76.56 -19.20 14.72
N ASP A 979 -77.67 -18.45 14.78
CA ASP A 979 -77.75 -17.13 14.11
C ASP A 979 -77.43 -16.09 15.18
N LYS A 980 -76.26 -15.45 15.03
CA LYS A 980 -75.71 -14.57 16.11
C LYS A 980 -75.62 -15.28 17.48
N THR A 981 -76.50 -15.01 18.37
CA THR A 981 -76.58 -15.64 19.72
C THR A 981 -77.76 -16.65 19.88
N THR A 982 -78.62 -16.75 18.85
CA THR A 982 -79.78 -17.61 18.91
C THR A 982 -79.47 -19.01 18.37
N LEU A 983 -79.76 -20.03 19.16
CA LEU A 983 -79.69 -21.41 18.67
C LEU A 983 -80.67 -21.69 17.58
N LEU A 984 -80.20 -22.22 16.44
CA LEU A 984 -81.02 -22.62 15.32
C LEU A 984 -81.53 -24.04 15.53
N PRO A 985 -82.78 -24.38 15.04
CA PRO A 985 -83.34 -25.73 15.16
C PRO A 985 -82.48 -26.83 14.53
N GLU A 986 -82.66 -28.05 15.00
CA GLU A 986 -82.09 -29.23 14.29
C GLU A 986 -82.67 -29.29 12.88
N GLY A 987 -81.89 -29.75 11.93
CA GLY A 987 -82.27 -29.88 10.55
C GLY A 987 -81.23 -29.53 9.55
N VAL A 988 -81.56 -29.45 8.31
CA VAL A 988 -80.71 -29.24 7.16
C VAL A 988 -80.57 -27.74 6.86
N TYR A 989 -79.25 -27.31 6.74
CA TYR A 989 -78.83 -25.99 6.30
C TYR A 989 -77.95 -26.13 5.06
N TYR A 990 -77.81 -25.07 4.29
CA TYR A 990 -77.03 -25.10 3.08
C TYR A 990 -75.90 -24.19 3.20
N TYR A 991 -74.70 -24.65 2.72
CA TYR A 991 -73.49 -23.88 2.71
C TYR A 991 -72.96 -23.51 1.32
N LYS A 992 -72.26 -22.37 1.25
CA LYS A 992 -71.38 -22.00 0.17
C LYS A 992 -70.04 -21.71 0.79
N ILE A 993 -69.02 -22.40 0.30
CA ILE A 993 -67.66 -22.25 0.76
C ILE A 993 -66.79 -21.99 -0.44
N LYS A 994 -65.93 -20.96 -0.35
CA LYS A 994 -64.91 -20.64 -1.30
C LYS A 994 -63.61 -20.63 -0.52
N VAL A 995 -62.64 -21.46 -0.91
CA VAL A 995 -61.30 -21.48 -0.37
C VAL A 995 -60.34 -21.10 -1.49
N THR A 996 -59.49 -20.14 -1.23
CA THR A 996 -58.38 -19.81 -2.13
C THR A 996 -57.09 -20.24 -1.43
N ASP A 997 -56.39 -21.19 -2.03
CA ASP A 997 -55.11 -21.67 -1.47
C ASP A 997 -53.99 -20.69 -1.73
N PHE A 998 -52.82 -20.92 -1.12
CA PHE A 998 -51.63 -20.09 -1.24
C PHE A 998 -51.07 -20.00 -2.69
N LYS A 999 -51.50 -20.90 -3.59
CA LYS A 999 -51.18 -20.86 -5.03
C LYS A 999 -52.19 -20.07 -5.84
N GLY A 1000 -53.19 -19.49 -5.16
CA GLY A 1000 -54.27 -18.76 -5.82
C GLY A 1000 -55.35 -19.67 -6.44
N THR A 1001 -55.31 -20.99 -6.20
CA THR A 1001 -56.29 -21.91 -6.70
C THR A 1001 -57.59 -21.75 -5.92
N VAL A 1002 -58.69 -21.50 -6.62
CA VAL A 1002 -60.01 -21.28 -6.00
C VAL A 1002 -60.82 -22.54 -6.05
N THR A 1003 -61.11 -23.12 -4.88
CA THR A 1003 -62.07 -24.22 -4.72
C THR A 1003 -63.40 -23.69 -4.20
N LYS A 1004 -64.48 -23.95 -4.94
CA LYS A 1004 -65.82 -23.57 -4.55
C LYS A 1004 -66.61 -24.83 -4.27
N SER A 1005 -67.22 -24.91 -3.09
CA SER A 1005 -68.14 -26.00 -2.72
C SER A 1005 -69.48 -25.46 -2.25
N LYS A 1006 -70.48 -26.17 -2.58
CA LYS A 1006 -71.86 -25.94 -2.08
C LYS A 1006 -72.53 -27.27 -1.73
N GLY A 1007 -73.24 -27.31 -0.65
CA GLY A 1007 -73.90 -28.52 -0.19
C GLY A 1007 -74.85 -28.26 0.99
N ASP A 1008 -75.16 -29.30 1.70
CA ASP A 1008 -75.95 -29.22 2.91
C ASP A 1008 -75.17 -29.74 4.09
N VAL A 1009 -75.50 -29.24 5.23
CA VAL A 1009 -75.02 -29.68 6.55
C VAL A 1009 -76.21 -29.81 7.53
N THR A 1010 -76.20 -30.87 8.27
CA THR A 1010 -77.30 -31.20 9.24
C THR A 1010 -76.89 -30.89 10.66
N ILE A 1011 -77.63 -30.13 11.40
CA ILE A 1011 -77.56 -29.97 12.86
C ILE A 1011 -78.29 -31.11 13.58
N ILE A 1012 -77.63 -31.82 14.45
CA ILE A 1012 -78.15 -32.80 15.40
C ILE A 1012 -77.67 -32.42 16.83
N ARG A 1013 -78.50 -32.37 17.85
CA ARG A 1013 -78.23 -31.98 19.21
C ARG A 1013 -78.49 -33.06 20.24
N LYS A 1014 -78.42 -34.32 19.88
CA LYS A 1014 -78.65 -35.41 20.86
C LYS A 1014 -77.32 -35.79 21.55
#